data_c7c6d55876f23add1445b6439c9ea36d
#
_entry.id   c7c6d55876f23add1445b6439c9ea36d
#
_cell.length_a   1.000
_cell.length_b   1.000
_cell.length_c   1.000
_cell.angle_alpha   90.00
_cell.angle_beta   90.00
_cell.angle_gamma   90.00
#
_symmetry.space_group_name_H-M   'P 1'
#
loop_
_entity.id
_entity.type
_entity.pdbx_description
1 polymer ?
#
loop_
_entity_poly.entity_id
_entity_poly.type
_entity_poly.pdbx_seq_one_letter_code
_entity_poly.pdbx_strand_id
1 'polypeptide(L)'
;MLQVKNLTKRYATKGETVEALHGVSVDFPETGMVFLLGKSGSGKSTLLNLAGGLDAPDEGEIIVKGKSSKDFTPADFDSYRNTYVGFIFQEYNILNELTVGENVALALELQGKPRDKARIDELLAMVDMQGYADRRPNTLSGGQKQRVAIARALVKEPEIIMGDEPTGALDSATGAQVFETLKKLSKEKLVVIVSHDREFAETYGDRIIELKDGAIVSDVTRSGEKRPQENVVEAGPKKLTVASGAAMTEEDERRILAFLRANKGGIVLSAEKEDVEEERRTEGTAVFAPTDAAPAPREEDTASFLPSRFPARYAFKMGFAGLKVKPLRLIVTTLLAAVAFLVFGVFSTMLTYSPAQMGVNGLVQSSYGAAVLQKKLIMHAVDGSGTEYTRRLPTGSSACNFVTEELDAIREQSGVDFIPVYNYASATLSLLPSFGRPESDAYAESAFYGAMEEISGFADAACLEGFPLVAGRAPQAEDEGVISMLLCESFMQFGYRADADSETERITGPEDMLGRGIRLRLVTGNDIFVTVTGVFDSGDDFSAYEDLRDGSLSDSAAAEMEEALAECYSYSFASVCFVSESFYEHNRYFDASRREYNSLLRLVQQYNGTTAYREESSSERRYQRLMAPLGEDRTAVSEALFAYYGREDAARDLAYSLPYGYLSEIDAGQELYETIFPIVGAAAGVLAVFAALLLFSFISASINAKKKDIGILRAVGARGIDVFKIFIVEGVAVTLLCLVLGIAGSVAACAITNALLISEGVLAYDFFLFGWRNALILFGIAAVTSVVATLIPVSVFSRKKPVETIRSI
;
A
#
# COMPACT_ATOMS: atom_id res chain seq x y z
N MET A 1 -36.93 6.53 -34.72
CA MET A 1 -35.65 6.52 -34.00
C MET A 1 -35.79 6.62 -32.48
N LEU A 2 -36.47 7.61 -31.92
CA LEU A 2 -36.73 7.78 -30.49
C LEU A 2 -38.21 7.90 -30.21
N GLN A 3 -38.77 7.04 -29.34
CA GLN A 3 -40.15 7.07 -28.90
C GLN A 3 -40.20 7.02 -27.37
N VAL A 4 -41.14 7.72 -26.77
CA VAL A 4 -41.48 7.59 -25.35
C VAL A 4 -42.95 7.16 -25.25
N LYS A 5 -43.27 6.16 -24.42
CA LYS A 5 -44.60 5.58 -24.28
C LYS A 5 -45.00 5.54 -22.80
N ASN A 6 -46.09 6.25 -22.48
CA ASN A 6 -46.75 6.29 -21.18
C ASN A 6 -45.75 6.61 -20.02
N LEU A 7 -44.83 7.56 -20.23
CA LEU A 7 -43.82 7.90 -19.23
C LEU A 7 -44.44 8.59 -18.02
N THR A 8 -44.29 7.96 -16.87
CA THR A 8 -44.62 8.55 -15.57
C THR A 8 -43.35 8.67 -14.74
N LYS A 9 -43.21 9.81 -14.05
CA LYS A 9 -42.08 10.10 -13.20
C LYS A 9 -42.45 10.77 -11.89
N ARG A 10 -42.05 10.18 -10.76
CA ARG A 10 -42.31 10.68 -9.41
C ARG A 10 -40.98 11.00 -8.70
N TYR A 11 -40.93 12.12 -8.01
CA TYR A 11 -39.82 12.51 -7.14
C TYR A 11 -40.27 12.63 -5.69
N ALA A 12 -39.65 11.89 -4.79
CA ALA A 12 -39.88 12.01 -3.35
C ALA A 12 -39.15 13.22 -2.81
N THR A 13 -39.85 14.19 -2.23
CA THR A 13 -39.28 15.37 -1.57
C THR A 13 -39.81 15.38 -0.15
N LYS A 14 -38.92 15.51 0.86
CA LYS A 14 -39.18 15.60 2.32
C LYS A 14 -40.64 15.48 2.79
N GLY A 15 -41.25 14.30 2.51
CA GLY A 15 -42.64 13.99 2.96
C GLY A 15 -43.74 14.05 1.90
N GLU A 16 -43.50 14.59 0.71
CA GLU A 16 -44.40 14.63 -0.41
C GLU A 16 -43.85 13.93 -1.64
N THR A 17 -44.68 13.24 -2.38
CA THR A 17 -44.32 12.70 -3.71
C THR A 17 -44.89 13.60 -4.78
N VAL A 18 -44.03 14.24 -5.55
CA VAL A 18 -44.41 15.08 -6.68
C VAL A 18 -44.34 14.23 -7.96
N GLU A 19 -45.45 14.10 -8.64
CA GLU A 19 -45.53 13.47 -9.97
C GLU A 19 -45.18 14.51 -11.03
N ALA A 20 -44.01 14.36 -11.63
CA ALA A 20 -43.47 15.33 -12.58
C ALA A 20 -43.88 15.07 -14.03
N LEU A 21 -44.28 13.83 -14.36
CA LEU A 21 -44.87 13.43 -15.65
C LEU A 21 -45.98 12.43 -15.42
N HIS A 22 -47.07 12.59 -16.19
CA HIS A 22 -48.32 11.80 -16.09
C HIS A 22 -48.59 11.07 -17.40
N GLY A 23 -48.00 9.87 -17.63
CA GLY A 23 -48.30 9.04 -18.79
C GLY A 23 -47.96 9.68 -20.15
N VAL A 24 -46.88 10.44 -20.23
CA VAL A 24 -46.49 11.17 -21.45
C VAL A 24 -46.07 10.21 -22.56
N SER A 25 -46.61 10.41 -23.78
CA SER A 25 -46.22 9.66 -24.99
C SER A 25 -45.87 10.63 -26.09
N VAL A 26 -44.71 10.42 -26.75
CA VAL A 26 -44.23 11.22 -27.88
C VAL A 26 -43.40 10.33 -28.81
N ASP A 27 -43.71 10.39 -30.09
CA ASP A 27 -42.90 9.84 -31.15
C ASP A 27 -42.06 10.97 -31.76
N PHE A 28 -40.75 10.99 -31.50
CA PHE A 28 -39.84 12.00 -32.07
C PHE A 28 -39.54 11.68 -33.55
N PRO A 29 -39.41 12.70 -34.40
CA PRO A 29 -38.96 12.49 -35.77
C PRO A 29 -37.51 11.98 -35.86
N GLU A 30 -37.11 11.46 -36.99
CA GLU A 30 -35.70 11.03 -37.18
C GLU A 30 -34.73 12.20 -37.24
N THR A 31 -35.16 13.30 -37.85
CA THR A 31 -34.39 14.54 -37.96
C THR A 31 -35.31 15.71 -37.69
N GLY A 32 -34.74 16.89 -37.48
CA GLY A 32 -35.51 18.10 -37.21
C GLY A 32 -35.26 18.70 -35.84
N MET A 33 -35.75 19.93 -35.65
CA MET A 33 -35.60 20.66 -34.39
C MET A 33 -36.90 20.69 -33.62
N VAL A 34 -36.96 19.99 -32.50
CA VAL A 34 -38.14 19.86 -31.62
C VAL A 34 -37.94 20.70 -30.35
N PHE A 35 -38.88 21.61 -30.11
CA PHE A 35 -38.89 22.39 -28.86
C PHE A 35 -39.87 21.83 -27.85
N LEU A 36 -39.41 21.74 -26.60
CA LEU A 36 -40.28 21.44 -25.46
C LEU A 36 -40.53 22.73 -24.70
N LEU A 37 -41.71 23.29 -24.80
CA LEU A 37 -42.12 24.54 -24.16
C LEU A 37 -43.02 24.31 -22.95
N GLY A 38 -43.10 25.31 -22.07
CA GLY A 38 -43.99 25.33 -20.89
C GLY A 38 -43.39 26.14 -19.74
N LYS A 39 -44.18 26.41 -18.71
CA LYS A 39 -43.74 27.14 -17.53
C LYS A 39 -42.72 26.34 -16.73
N SER A 40 -41.96 27.03 -15.83
CA SER A 40 -41.10 26.36 -14.90
C SER A 40 -41.90 25.33 -14.07
N GLY A 41 -41.34 24.11 -13.87
CA GLY A 41 -42.01 23.03 -13.15
C GLY A 41 -42.98 22.19 -14.00
N SER A 42 -43.23 22.49 -15.28
CA SER A 42 -44.16 21.72 -16.11
C SER A 42 -43.71 20.33 -16.58
N GLY A 43 -42.49 19.86 -16.18
CA GLY A 43 -41.99 18.52 -16.53
C GLY A 43 -41.01 18.48 -17.73
N LYS A 44 -40.71 19.59 -18.42
CA LYS A 44 -39.86 19.64 -19.63
C LYS A 44 -38.48 18.99 -19.46
N SER A 45 -37.69 19.46 -18.48
CA SER A 45 -36.36 18.91 -18.23
C SER A 45 -36.42 17.47 -17.72
N THR A 46 -37.55 17.07 -17.06
CA THR A 46 -37.80 15.68 -16.69
C THR A 46 -37.96 14.80 -17.91
N LEU A 47 -38.79 15.23 -18.86
CA LEU A 47 -39.00 14.50 -20.12
C LEU A 47 -37.68 14.40 -20.91
N LEU A 48 -36.92 15.50 -21.01
CA LEU A 48 -35.62 15.52 -21.70
C LEU A 48 -34.60 14.55 -21.02
N ASN A 49 -34.54 14.56 -19.70
CA ASN A 49 -33.62 13.70 -18.94
C ASN A 49 -34.00 12.19 -19.05
N LEU A 50 -35.26 11.86 -19.06
CA LEU A 50 -35.72 10.51 -19.32
C LEU A 50 -35.41 10.08 -20.75
N ALA A 51 -35.85 10.85 -21.74
CA ALA A 51 -35.61 10.56 -23.15
C ALA A 51 -34.12 10.43 -23.47
N GLY A 52 -33.26 11.21 -22.80
CA GLY A 52 -31.82 11.14 -22.95
C GLY A 52 -31.11 10.10 -22.07
N GLY A 53 -31.86 9.33 -21.28
CA GLY A 53 -31.33 8.27 -20.44
C GLY A 53 -30.49 8.77 -19.26
N LEU A 54 -30.63 10.03 -18.81
CA LEU A 54 -30.00 10.57 -17.60
C LEU A 54 -30.74 10.11 -16.33
N ASP A 55 -32.03 9.81 -16.47
CA ASP A 55 -32.88 9.21 -15.44
C ASP A 55 -33.62 8.01 -16.05
N ALA A 56 -34.25 7.18 -15.21
CA ALA A 56 -35.10 6.07 -15.62
C ALA A 56 -36.56 6.38 -15.26
N PRO A 57 -37.55 6.03 -16.13
CA PRO A 57 -38.95 6.20 -15.80
C PRO A 57 -39.38 5.29 -14.65
N ASP A 58 -40.41 5.69 -13.90
CA ASP A 58 -41.04 4.85 -12.90
C ASP A 58 -42.09 3.94 -13.54
N GLU A 59 -42.80 4.47 -14.58
CA GLU A 59 -43.69 3.70 -15.42
C GLU A 59 -43.52 4.09 -16.89
N GLY A 60 -43.91 3.20 -17.81
CA GLY A 60 -43.73 3.41 -19.24
C GLY A 60 -42.41 2.91 -19.79
N GLU A 61 -42.03 3.36 -20.97
CA GLU A 61 -40.79 2.94 -21.63
C GLU A 61 -40.30 4.00 -22.63
N ILE A 62 -38.99 3.97 -22.82
CA ILE A 62 -38.29 4.71 -23.88
C ILE A 62 -37.84 3.68 -24.91
N ILE A 63 -38.12 3.90 -26.16
CA ILE A 63 -37.70 3.02 -27.26
C ILE A 63 -36.70 3.77 -28.11
N VAL A 64 -35.52 3.18 -28.26
CA VAL A 64 -34.42 3.73 -29.06
C VAL A 64 -34.09 2.74 -30.17
N LYS A 65 -34.30 3.12 -31.42
CA LYS A 65 -34.09 2.23 -32.60
C LYS A 65 -34.68 0.83 -32.38
N GLY A 66 -35.94 0.77 -31.92
CA GLY A 66 -36.65 -0.47 -31.68
C GLY A 66 -36.42 -1.14 -30.33
N LYS A 67 -35.36 -0.84 -29.62
CA LYS A 67 -35.00 -1.44 -28.33
C LYS A 67 -35.67 -0.71 -27.16
N SER A 68 -36.40 -1.45 -26.33
CA SER A 68 -37.11 -0.91 -25.17
C SER A 68 -36.20 -0.71 -23.95
N SER A 69 -36.39 0.41 -23.25
CA SER A 69 -35.66 0.68 -21.99
C SER A 69 -36.02 -0.26 -20.84
N LYS A 70 -37.08 -1.05 -20.96
CA LYS A 70 -37.43 -2.12 -20.01
C LYS A 70 -36.36 -3.22 -19.99
N ASP A 71 -35.69 -3.42 -21.13
CA ASP A 71 -34.60 -4.39 -21.28
C ASP A 71 -33.20 -3.80 -21.00
N PHE A 72 -33.12 -2.51 -20.60
CA PHE A 72 -31.86 -1.85 -20.34
C PHE A 72 -31.34 -2.17 -18.95
N THR A 73 -30.08 -2.55 -18.90
CA THR A 73 -29.28 -2.50 -17.67
C THR A 73 -28.80 -1.06 -17.40
N PRO A 74 -28.34 -0.73 -16.19
CA PRO A 74 -27.69 0.56 -15.93
C PRO A 74 -26.52 0.87 -16.89
N ALA A 75 -25.80 -0.16 -17.35
CA ALA A 75 -24.71 -0.02 -18.32
C ALA A 75 -25.22 0.30 -19.74
N ASP A 76 -26.41 -0.15 -20.09
CA ASP A 76 -27.03 0.15 -21.38
C ASP A 76 -27.44 1.62 -21.46
N PHE A 77 -27.95 2.20 -20.36
CA PHE A 77 -28.21 3.65 -20.29
C PHE A 77 -26.91 4.47 -20.46
N ASP A 78 -25.80 4.05 -19.83
CA ASP A 78 -24.50 4.70 -19.99
C ASP A 78 -24.04 4.59 -21.46
N SER A 79 -24.20 3.41 -22.08
CA SER A 79 -23.82 3.14 -23.48
C SER A 79 -24.72 3.87 -24.48
N TYR A 80 -26.02 4.00 -24.18
CA TYR A 80 -26.97 4.80 -24.97
C TYR A 80 -26.52 6.27 -25.04
N ARG A 81 -26.19 6.87 -23.88
CA ARG A 81 -25.65 8.24 -23.85
C ARG A 81 -24.31 8.35 -24.58
N ASN A 82 -23.46 7.36 -24.42
CA ASN A 82 -22.15 7.33 -25.10
C ASN A 82 -22.29 7.29 -26.61
N THR A 83 -23.29 6.53 -27.13
CA THR A 83 -23.44 6.27 -28.57
C THR A 83 -24.27 7.33 -29.27
N TYR A 84 -25.49 7.59 -28.80
CA TYR A 84 -26.50 8.30 -29.57
C TYR A 84 -26.76 9.73 -29.12
N VAL A 85 -26.52 10.10 -27.86
CA VAL A 85 -26.99 11.37 -27.30
C VAL A 85 -25.86 12.35 -27.01
N GLY A 86 -25.93 13.54 -27.58
CA GLY A 86 -25.10 14.70 -27.20
C GLY A 86 -25.89 15.63 -26.27
N PHE A 87 -25.47 15.78 -25.03
CA PHE A 87 -26.14 16.62 -24.02
C PHE A 87 -25.50 18.02 -23.92
N ILE A 88 -26.34 19.05 -23.97
CA ILE A 88 -26.02 20.46 -23.70
C ILE A 88 -26.86 20.86 -22.47
N PHE A 89 -26.19 21.08 -21.32
CA PHE A 89 -26.84 21.40 -20.05
C PHE A 89 -27.03 22.92 -19.87
N GLN A 90 -28.00 23.30 -19.08
CA GLN A 90 -28.26 24.70 -18.68
C GLN A 90 -27.05 25.29 -17.95
N GLU A 91 -26.50 24.57 -16.95
CA GLU A 91 -25.22 24.88 -16.39
C GLU A 91 -24.14 24.22 -17.24
N TYR A 92 -23.06 24.93 -17.56
CA TYR A 92 -22.02 24.52 -18.52
C TYR A 92 -21.46 23.10 -18.33
N ASN A 93 -21.44 22.63 -17.08
CA ASN A 93 -21.00 21.29 -16.70
C ASN A 93 -19.66 20.89 -17.35
N ILE A 94 -18.64 21.77 -17.22
CA ILE A 94 -17.29 21.57 -17.73
C ILE A 94 -16.40 21.06 -16.61
N LEU A 95 -15.52 20.11 -16.92
CA LEU A 95 -14.53 19.54 -15.99
C LEU A 95 -13.34 20.49 -15.88
N ASN A 96 -13.16 21.11 -14.72
CA ASN A 96 -12.13 22.13 -14.48
C ASN A 96 -10.70 21.55 -14.48
N GLU A 97 -10.52 20.28 -14.21
CA GLU A 97 -9.24 19.59 -14.20
C GLU A 97 -8.70 19.32 -15.62
N LEU A 98 -9.57 19.36 -16.60
CA LEU A 98 -9.25 19.13 -18.00
C LEU A 98 -9.12 20.46 -18.75
N THR A 99 -8.31 20.52 -19.82
CA THR A 99 -8.30 21.66 -20.72
C THR A 99 -9.57 21.70 -21.57
N VAL A 100 -9.79 22.78 -22.30
CA VAL A 100 -10.91 22.91 -23.24
C VAL A 100 -10.90 21.76 -24.25
N GLY A 101 -9.78 21.53 -24.89
CA GLY A 101 -9.64 20.44 -25.88
C GLY A 101 -9.79 19.06 -25.28
N GLU A 102 -9.37 18.84 -24.01
CA GLU A 102 -9.58 17.58 -23.29
C GLU A 102 -11.06 17.38 -22.91
N ASN A 103 -11.78 18.45 -22.53
CA ASN A 103 -13.22 18.37 -22.29
C ASN A 103 -14.00 17.94 -23.54
N VAL A 104 -13.62 18.48 -24.71
CA VAL A 104 -14.21 18.08 -25.99
C VAL A 104 -13.79 16.65 -26.36
N ALA A 105 -12.49 16.33 -26.29
CA ALA A 105 -11.95 15.02 -26.64
C ALA A 105 -12.53 13.88 -25.81
N LEU A 106 -12.87 14.13 -24.54
CA LEU A 106 -13.39 13.13 -23.61
C LEU A 106 -14.57 12.33 -24.16
N ALA A 107 -15.52 13.01 -24.82
CA ALA A 107 -16.69 12.34 -25.35
C ALA A 107 -16.34 11.36 -26.49
N LEU A 108 -15.34 11.70 -27.31
CA LEU A 108 -14.84 10.83 -28.37
C LEU A 108 -14.05 9.64 -27.81
N GLU A 109 -13.19 9.91 -26.84
CA GLU A 109 -12.33 8.89 -26.22
C GLU A 109 -13.15 7.88 -25.38
N LEU A 110 -14.28 8.30 -24.80
CA LEU A 110 -15.21 7.38 -24.16
C LEU A 110 -15.78 6.34 -25.14
N GLN A 111 -15.91 6.67 -26.41
CA GLN A 111 -16.27 5.72 -27.48
C GLN A 111 -15.11 4.78 -27.85
N GLY A 112 -13.93 4.95 -27.26
CA GLY A 112 -12.72 4.20 -27.60
C GLY A 112 -12.02 4.70 -28.87
N LYS A 113 -12.41 5.86 -29.40
CA LYS A 113 -11.78 6.50 -30.55
C LYS A 113 -10.56 7.31 -30.08
N PRO A 114 -9.52 7.41 -30.89
CA PRO A 114 -8.36 8.27 -30.58
C PRO A 114 -8.77 9.74 -30.56
N ARG A 115 -7.99 10.56 -29.83
CA ARG A 115 -8.16 12.01 -29.83
C ARG A 115 -7.86 12.56 -31.24
N ASP A 116 -8.86 13.11 -31.87
CA ASP A 116 -8.74 13.78 -33.18
C ASP A 116 -8.60 15.28 -32.97
N LYS A 117 -7.37 15.79 -33.08
CA LYS A 117 -7.07 17.20 -32.89
C LYS A 117 -7.70 18.07 -33.99
N ALA A 118 -7.70 17.62 -35.23
CA ALA A 118 -8.29 18.37 -36.34
C ALA A 118 -9.79 18.55 -36.14
N ARG A 119 -10.50 17.49 -35.75
CA ARG A 119 -11.94 17.52 -35.44
C ARG A 119 -12.27 18.42 -34.26
N ILE A 120 -11.41 18.39 -33.22
CA ILE A 120 -11.59 19.24 -32.02
C ILE A 120 -11.42 20.71 -32.40
N ASP A 121 -10.37 21.05 -33.16
CA ASP A 121 -10.10 22.42 -33.58
C ASP A 121 -11.19 22.95 -34.55
N GLU A 122 -11.72 22.11 -35.45
CA GLU A 122 -12.86 22.41 -36.30
C GLU A 122 -14.11 22.77 -35.49
N LEU A 123 -14.47 21.91 -34.50
CA LEU A 123 -15.62 22.14 -33.64
C LEU A 123 -15.46 23.38 -32.74
N LEU A 124 -14.25 23.62 -32.25
CA LEU A 124 -13.96 24.83 -31.45
C LEU A 124 -14.06 26.09 -32.36
N ALA A 125 -13.64 25.99 -33.60
CA ALA A 125 -13.84 27.09 -34.57
C ALA A 125 -15.32 27.33 -34.88
N MET A 126 -16.12 26.24 -35.02
CA MET A 126 -17.58 26.32 -35.27
C MET A 126 -18.34 27.07 -34.16
N VAL A 127 -17.83 27.02 -32.91
CA VAL A 127 -18.41 27.69 -31.75
C VAL A 127 -17.62 28.95 -31.33
N ASP A 128 -16.83 29.57 -32.21
CA ASP A 128 -15.98 30.77 -31.96
C ASP A 128 -15.01 30.59 -30.76
N MET A 129 -14.45 29.40 -30.62
CA MET A 129 -13.47 29.08 -29.60
C MET A 129 -12.12 28.63 -30.18
N GLN A 130 -11.81 29.09 -31.42
CA GLN A 130 -10.55 28.79 -32.09
C GLN A 130 -9.33 29.23 -31.24
N GLY A 131 -8.34 28.34 -31.07
CA GLY A 131 -7.13 28.64 -30.30
C GLY A 131 -7.27 28.47 -28.76
N TYR A 132 -8.45 28.06 -28.28
CA TYR A 132 -8.68 27.87 -26.84
C TYR A 132 -8.42 26.43 -26.33
N ALA A 133 -8.04 25.48 -27.19
CA ALA A 133 -7.90 24.06 -26.86
C ALA A 133 -7.05 23.76 -25.61
N ASP A 134 -5.96 24.50 -25.40
CA ASP A 134 -5.03 24.29 -24.29
C ASP A 134 -5.35 25.10 -23.04
N ARG A 135 -6.37 25.98 -23.09
CA ARG A 135 -6.78 26.81 -21.94
C ARG A 135 -7.53 25.98 -20.90
N ARG A 136 -7.46 26.46 -19.65
CA ARG A 136 -8.22 25.89 -18.53
C ARG A 136 -9.62 26.54 -18.44
N PRO A 137 -10.67 25.75 -18.09
CA PRO A 137 -12.04 26.28 -18.02
C PRO A 137 -12.24 27.40 -16.99
N ASN A 138 -11.44 27.45 -15.94
CA ASN A 138 -11.53 28.51 -14.91
C ASN A 138 -11.13 29.90 -15.44
N THR A 139 -10.47 29.98 -16.60
CA THR A 139 -10.12 31.26 -17.26
C THR A 139 -11.17 31.72 -18.28
N LEU A 140 -12.27 30.99 -18.43
CA LEU A 140 -13.31 31.23 -19.42
C LEU A 140 -14.52 31.93 -18.81
N SER A 141 -15.16 32.81 -19.61
CA SER A 141 -16.48 33.35 -19.28
C SER A 141 -17.56 32.28 -19.31
N GLY A 142 -18.73 32.57 -18.75
CA GLY A 142 -19.88 31.65 -18.78
C GLY A 142 -20.28 31.26 -20.20
N GLY A 143 -20.40 32.24 -21.12
CA GLY A 143 -20.71 31.98 -22.52
C GLY A 143 -19.65 31.15 -23.23
N GLN A 144 -18.36 31.36 -22.93
CA GLN A 144 -17.28 30.53 -23.48
C GLN A 144 -17.37 29.08 -23.01
N LYS A 145 -17.69 28.86 -21.72
CA LYS A 145 -17.92 27.52 -21.17
C LYS A 145 -19.08 26.81 -21.87
N GLN A 146 -20.17 27.52 -22.14
CA GLN A 146 -21.33 26.96 -22.85
C GLN A 146 -20.96 26.53 -24.27
N ARG A 147 -20.19 27.34 -24.99
CA ARG A 147 -19.68 27.01 -26.34
C ARG A 147 -18.80 25.74 -26.31
N VAL A 148 -17.95 25.60 -25.31
CA VAL A 148 -17.16 24.36 -25.12
C VAL A 148 -18.06 23.16 -24.81
N ALA A 149 -19.14 23.31 -24.05
CA ALA A 149 -20.09 22.25 -23.79
C ALA A 149 -20.82 21.78 -25.04
N ILE A 150 -21.15 22.74 -25.93
CA ILE A 150 -21.73 22.44 -27.25
C ILE A 150 -20.74 21.66 -28.11
N ALA A 151 -19.48 22.13 -28.25
CA ALA A 151 -18.45 21.41 -28.99
C ALA A 151 -18.25 19.97 -28.45
N ARG A 152 -18.27 19.78 -27.10
CA ARG A 152 -18.20 18.45 -26.46
C ARG A 152 -19.37 17.56 -26.83
N ALA A 153 -20.57 18.11 -26.90
CA ALA A 153 -21.77 17.35 -27.28
C ALA A 153 -21.70 16.87 -28.74
N LEU A 154 -21.09 17.66 -29.62
CA LEU A 154 -21.03 17.42 -31.07
C LEU A 154 -19.88 16.50 -31.49
N VAL A 155 -18.78 16.42 -30.75
CA VAL A 155 -17.53 15.77 -31.19
C VAL A 155 -17.68 14.29 -31.53
N LYS A 156 -18.58 13.60 -30.87
CA LYS A 156 -18.87 12.18 -31.11
C LYS A 156 -19.89 11.90 -32.21
N GLU A 157 -20.34 12.96 -32.92
CA GLU A 157 -21.33 12.91 -34.01
C GLU A 157 -22.62 12.19 -33.57
N PRO A 158 -23.29 12.65 -32.50
CA PRO A 158 -24.49 11.99 -32.00
C PRO A 158 -25.62 12.10 -33.02
N GLU A 159 -26.53 11.10 -33.04
CA GLU A 159 -27.75 11.16 -33.85
C GLU A 159 -28.83 12.02 -33.18
N ILE A 160 -28.74 12.16 -31.82
CA ILE A 160 -29.69 12.95 -31.03
C ILE A 160 -28.89 14.00 -30.24
N ILE A 161 -29.29 15.26 -30.38
CA ILE A 161 -28.77 16.39 -29.60
C ILE A 161 -29.87 16.86 -28.65
N MET A 162 -29.58 16.90 -27.36
CA MET A 162 -30.52 17.32 -26.33
C MET A 162 -29.97 18.54 -25.59
N GLY A 163 -30.74 19.64 -25.64
CA GLY A 163 -30.38 20.90 -24.95
C GLY A 163 -31.39 21.30 -23.91
N ASP A 164 -30.97 21.47 -22.66
CA ASP A 164 -31.77 22.04 -21.57
C ASP A 164 -31.39 23.52 -21.42
N GLU A 165 -32.20 24.44 -21.98
CA GLU A 165 -31.98 25.87 -22.03
C GLU A 165 -30.52 26.25 -22.46
N PRO A 166 -30.09 25.82 -23.68
CA PRO A 166 -28.70 25.92 -24.11
C PRO A 166 -28.15 27.33 -24.25
N THR A 167 -29.02 28.34 -24.27
CA THR A 167 -28.66 29.77 -24.44
C THR A 167 -28.93 30.61 -23.19
N GLY A 168 -29.48 30.04 -22.13
CA GLY A 168 -29.90 30.81 -20.93
C GLY A 168 -28.81 31.65 -20.25
N ALA A 169 -27.54 31.35 -20.54
CA ALA A 169 -26.38 32.09 -20.02
C ALA A 169 -25.59 32.87 -21.11
N LEU A 170 -26.18 33.04 -22.29
CA LEU A 170 -25.60 33.74 -23.43
C LEU A 170 -26.31 35.08 -23.69
N ASP A 171 -25.60 36.03 -24.23
CA ASP A 171 -26.24 37.20 -24.81
C ASP A 171 -27.04 36.83 -26.06
N SER A 172 -28.01 37.69 -26.43
CA SER A 172 -28.97 37.39 -27.52
C SER A 172 -28.31 37.14 -28.89
N ALA A 173 -27.22 37.84 -29.21
CA ALA A 173 -26.49 37.64 -30.46
C ALA A 173 -25.77 36.28 -30.49
N THR A 174 -25.07 35.92 -29.41
CA THR A 174 -24.40 34.61 -29.28
C THR A 174 -25.44 33.48 -29.18
N GLY A 175 -26.58 33.71 -28.53
CA GLY A 175 -27.68 32.73 -28.46
C GLY A 175 -28.23 32.41 -29.84
N ALA A 176 -28.50 33.41 -30.65
CA ALA A 176 -28.97 33.25 -32.05
C ALA A 176 -27.97 32.40 -32.87
N GLN A 177 -26.67 32.69 -32.79
CA GLN A 177 -25.62 31.96 -33.51
C GLN A 177 -25.57 30.47 -33.10
N VAL A 178 -25.76 30.14 -31.80
CA VAL A 178 -25.85 28.76 -31.33
C VAL A 178 -27.08 28.07 -31.92
N PHE A 179 -28.25 28.71 -31.91
CA PHE A 179 -29.47 28.16 -32.52
C PHE A 179 -29.35 27.97 -34.02
N GLU A 180 -28.71 28.91 -34.76
CA GLU A 180 -28.44 28.70 -36.18
C GLU A 180 -27.54 27.46 -36.43
N THR A 181 -26.52 27.26 -35.60
CA THR A 181 -25.67 26.07 -35.65
C THR A 181 -26.46 24.81 -35.44
N LEU A 182 -27.28 24.77 -34.35
CA LEU A 182 -28.13 23.63 -34.05
C LEU A 182 -29.21 23.39 -35.13
N LYS A 183 -29.75 24.47 -35.74
CA LYS A 183 -30.69 24.37 -36.87
C LYS A 183 -30.05 23.78 -38.13
N LYS A 184 -28.81 24.12 -38.42
CA LYS A 184 -28.07 23.48 -39.52
C LYS A 184 -27.92 21.99 -39.30
N LEU A 185 -27.58 21.57 -38.05
CA LEU A 185 -27.38 20.19 -37.67
C LEU A 185 -28.71 19.41 -37.64
N SER A 186 -29.84 20.08 -37.37
CA SER A 186 -31.17 19.44 -37.31
C SER A 186 -31.65 18.92 -38.68
N LYS A 187 -31.02 19.33 -39.78
CA LYS A 187 -31.32 18.75 -41.10
C LYS A 187 -30.97 17.28 -41.23
N GLU A 188 -29.99 16.82 -40.47
CA GLU A 188 -29.46 15.44 -40.51
C GLU A 188 -29.61 14.69 -39.17
N LYS A 189 -29.96 15.39 -38.09
CA LYS A 189 -30.03 14.88 -36.73
C LYS A 189 -31.28 15.30 -35.99
N LEU A 190 -31.72 14.53 -35.01
CA LEU A 190 -32.77 14.98 -34.11
C LEU A 190 -32.17 15.95 -33.06
N VAL A 191 -32.71 17.16 -33.00
CA VAL A 191 -32.34 18.17 -32.00
C VAL A 191 -33.55 18.46 -31.12
N VAL A 192 -33.50 18.13 -29.83
CA VAL A 192 -34.56 18.38 -28.84
C VAL A 192 -34.12 19.45 -27.87
N ILE A 193 -34.81 20.56 -27.81
CA ILE A 193 -34.48 21.73 -26.99
C ILE A 193 -35.59 22.03 -26.00
N VAL A 194 -35.23 22.09 -24.72
CA VAL A 194 -36.11 22.71 -23.70
C VAL A 194 -35.83 24.19 -23.68
N SER A 195 -36.91 24.97 -23.81
CA SER A 195 -36.86 26.45 -23.72
C SER A 195 -38.11 26.98 -23.03
N HIS A 196 -38.01 28.16 -22.47
CA HIS A 196 -39.14 28.98 -22.07
C HIS A 196 -39.41 30.13 -23.07
N ASP A 197 -38.53 30.28 -24.06
CA ASP A 197 -38.62 31.31 -25.10
C ASP A 197 -39.40 30.78 -26.32
N ARG A 198 -40.60 31.33 -26.49
CA ARG A 198 -41.52 30.97 -27.56
C ARG A 198 -41.04 31.51 -28.90
N GLU A 199 -40.43 32.68 -28.93
CA GLU A 199 -39.94 33.33 -30.15
C GLU A 199 -38.85 32.48 -30.84
N PHE A 200 -37.88 32.00 -30.06
CA PHE A 200 -36.88 31.07 -30.59
C PHE A 200 -37.49 29.75 -31.07
N ALA A 201 -38.51 29.23 -30.37
CA ALA A 201 -39.15 27.99 -30.78
C ALA A 201 -39.93 28.15 -32.09
N GLU A 202 -40.63 29.28 -32.24
CA GLU A 202 -41.35 29.60 -33.51
C GLU A 202 -40.40 29.91 -34.66
N THR A 203 -39.26 30.54 -34.37
CA THR A 203 -38.28 30.86 -35.40
C THR A 203 -37.50 29.62 -35.90
N TYR A 204 -36.97 28.79 -34.99
CA TYR A 204 -36.06 27.70 -35.34
C TYR A 204 -36.69 26.30 -35.30
N GLY A 205 -37.85 26.12 -34.58
CA GLY A 205 -38.48 24.84 -34.40
C GLY A 205 -39.15 24.29 -35.67
N ASP A 206 -39.01 22.99 -35.90
CA ASP A 206 -39.76 22.24 -36.86
C ASP A 206 -41.03 21.63 -36.21
N ARG A 207 -40.93 21.36 -34.87
CA ARG A 207 -42.07 20.88 -34.04
C ARG A 207 -41.99 21.51 -32.67
N ILE A 208 -43.13 21.85 -32.10
CA ILE A 208 -43.27 22.46 -30.77
C ILE A 208 -44.21 21.61 -29.94
N ILE A 209 -43.72 21.10 -28.81
CA ILE A 209 -44.48 20.31 -27.86
C ILE A 209 -44.58 21.13 -26.56
N GLU A 210 -45.80 21.49 -26.14
CA GLU A 210 -46.04 22.28 -24.95
C GLU A 210 -46.51 21.39 -23.82
N LEU A 211 -45.75 21.49 -22.67
CA LEU A 211 -46.07 20.76 -21.45
C LEU A 211 -46.68 21.69 -20.42
N LYS A 212 -47.71 21.20 -19.72
CA LYS A 212 -48.30 21.84 -18.56
C LYS A 212 -48.64 20.77 -17.50
N ASP A 213 -48.20 21.00 -16.28
CA ASP A 213 -48.49 20.15 -15.12
C ASP A 213 -48.20 18.66 -15.37
N GLY A 214 -47.08 18.34 -16.02
CA GLY A 214 -46.64 16.97 -16.32
C GLY A 214 -47.31 16.28 -17.52
N ALA A 215 -48.20 16.95 -18.27
CA ALA A 215 -48.87 16.42 -19.42
C ALA A 215 -48.63 17.28 -20.68
N ILE A 216 -48.73 16.68 -21.86
CA ILE A 216 -48.70 17.41 -23.15
C ILE A 216 -50.05 18.06 -23.40
N VAL A 217 -50.04 19.37 -23.58
CA VAL A 217 -51.25 20.17 -23.87
C VAL A 217 -51.31 20.61 -25.31
N SER A 218 -50.21 20.66 -26.02
CA SER A 218 -50.13 21.02 -27.43
C SER A 218 -48.94 20.32 -28.11
N ASP A 219 -49.12 19.87 -29.31
CA ASP A 219 -48.10 19.25 -30.17
C ASP A 219 -48.39 19.67 -31.62
N VAL A 220 -47.53 20.53 -32.15
CA VAL A 220 -47.70 21.14 -33.45
C VAL A 220 -46.41 21.05 -34.25
N THR A 221 -46.59 20.78 -35.57
CA THR A 221 -45.49 20.68 -36.52
C THR A 221 -45.59 21.82 -37.52
N ARG A 222 -44.41 22.34 -37.95
CA ARG A 222 -44.34 23.42 -38.95
C ARG A 222 -44.98 22.96 -40.28
N SER A 223 -46.04 23.60 -40.72
CA SER A 223 -46.65 23.32 -42.03
C SER A 223 -45.97 24.15 -43.09
N GLY A 224 -45.65 23.51 -44.23
CA GLY A 224 -44.96 24.20 -45.35
C GLY A 224 -45.79 25.22 -46.12
N GLU A 225 -47.07 25.38 -45.78
CA GLU A 225 -47.91 26.37 -46.39
C GLU A 225 -47.64 27.77 -45.82
N LYS A 226 -46.98 28.61 -46.58
CA LYS A 226 -46.93 30.05 -46.32
C LYS A 226 -48.34 30.60 -46.53
N ARG A 227 -48.94 31.17 -45.44
CA ARG A 227 -50.10 32.05 -45.67
C ARG A 227 -49.73 33.15 -46.71
N PRO A 228 -50.62 33.49 -47.60
CA PRO A 228 -50.37 34.65 -48.47
C PRO A 228 -50.06 35.87 -47.57
N GLN A 229 -49.04 36.61 -47.88
CA GLN A 229 -48.68 37.83 -47.21
C GLN A 229 -49.81 38.82 -47.37
N GLU A 230 -50.56 39.13 -46.32
CA GLU A 230 -51.65 40.15 -46.39
C GLU A 230 -50.96 41.53 -46.39
N ASN A 231 -51.26 42.31 -47.44
CA ASN A 231 -50.71 43.66 -47.60
C ASN A 231 -51.41 44.70 -46.76
N VAL A 232 -52.55 44.35 -46.12
CA VAL A 232 -53.41 45.27 -45.35
C VAL A 232 -53.74 44.60 -44.01
N VAL A 233 -53.33 45.21 -42.86
CA VAL A 233 -53.55 44.68 -41.53
C VAL A 233 -54.29 45.68 -40.64
N GLU A 234 -55.32 45.25 -39.97
CA GLU A 234 -56.06 46.03 -38.98
C GLU A 234 -55.32 46.05 -37.62
N ALA A 235 -54.57 47.10 -37.28
CA ALA A 235 -53.77 47.21 -36.07
C ALA A 235 -54.55 47.81 -34.90
N GLY A 236 -55.84 47.93 -34.95
CA GLY A 236 -56.77 48.39 -33.92
C GLY A 236 -58.09 48.96 -34.45
N PRO A 237 -59.04 49.22 -33.53
CA PRO A 237 -60.40 49.56 -33.97
C PRO A 237 -60.53 50.84 -34.82
N LYS A 238 -59.49 51.66 -34.92
CA LYS A 238 -59.43 52.89 -35.76
C LYS A 238 -58.01 53.05 -36.45
N LYS A 239 -57.14 51.98 -36.44
CA LYS A 239 -55.85 52.08 -37.14
C LYS A 239 -55.79 50.98 -38.17
N LEU A 240 -55.43 51.33 -39.39
CA LEU A 240 -55.20 50.41 -40.50
C LEU A 240 -53.79 50.67 -40.99
N THR A 241 -52.97 49.56 -41.09
CA THR A 241 -51.62 49.66 -41.60
C THR A 241 -51.50 48.96 -42.94
N VAL A 242 -50.82 49.63 -43.89
CA VAL A 242 -50.58 49.10 -45.26
C VAL A 242 -49.06 48.92 -45.43
N ALA A 243 -48.64 47.72 -45.90
CA ALA A 243 -47.22 47.40 -46.08
C ALA A 243 -46.62 48.29 -47.22
N SER A 244 -45.45 48.92 -46.84
CA SER A 244 -44.71 49.77 -47.76
C SER A 244 -44.12 48.97 -48.95
N GLY A 245 -44.36 49.32 -50.18
CA GLY A 245 -43.79 48.78 -51.40
C GLY A 245 -44.45 47.47 -51.92
N ALA A 246 -45.63 47.09 -51.37
CA ALA A 246 -46.42 45.99 -51.89
C ALA A 246 -47.28 46.42 -53.08
N ALA A 247 -47.42 45.61 -54.10
CA ALA A 247 -48.43 45.82 -55.11
C ALA A 247 -49.81 45.54 -54.56
N MET A 248 -50.69 46.54 -54.46
CA MET A 248 -52.05 46.41 -53.97
C MET A 248 -52.91 45.54 -54.87
N THR A 249 -53.63 44.58 -54.33
CA THR A 249 -54.55 43.76 -54.97
C THR A 249 -55.98 44.38 -54.92
N GLU A 250 -56.89 43.98 -55.81
CA GLU A 250 -58.29 44.45 -55.68
C GLU A 250 -58.98 44.06 -54.37
N GLU A 251 -58.41 43.00 -53.64
CA GLU A 251 -58.94 42.59 -52.35
C GLU A 251 -58.41 43.48 -51.21
N ASP A 252 -57.22 43.97 -51.30
CA ASP A 252 -56.61 44.94 -50.39
C ASP A 252 -57.38 46.29 -50.47
N GLU A 253 -57.72 46.72 -51.71
CA GLU A 253 -58.53 47.93 -51.91
C GLU A 253 -59.91 47.78 -51.29
N ARG A 254 -60.55 46.66 -51.43
CA ARG A 254 -61.85 46.35 -50.83
C ARG A 254 -61.81 46.35 -49.29
N ARG A 255 -60.77 45.83 -48.72
CA ARG A 255 -60.56 45.82 -47.25
C ARG A 255 -60.39 47.25 -46.72
N ILE A 256 -59.53 48.03 -47.37
CA ILE A 256 -59.31 49.44 -46.98
C ILE A 256 -60.64 50.19 -47.06
N LEU A 257 -61.39 50.06 -48.16
CA LEU A 257 -62.67 50.73 -48.35
C LEU A 257 -63.73 50.27 -47.33
N ALA A 258 -63.79 48.97 -47.04
CA ALA A 258 -64.65 48.45 -45.98
C ALA A 258 -64.33 49.02 -44.63
N PHE A 259 -63.08 49.09 -44.24
CA PHE A 259 -62.58 49.67 -42.94
C PHE A 259 -62.91 51.15 -42.88
N LEU A 260 -62.67 51.92 -43.94
CA LEU A 260 -63.08 53.36 -44.05
C LEU A 260 -64.56 53.55 -43.88
N ARG A 261 -65.38 52.70 -44.48
CA ARG A 261 -66.85 52.77 -44.40
C ARG A 261 -67.43 52.39 -43.03
N ALA A 262 -66.74 51.46 -42.35
CA ALA A 262 -67.12 51.00 -40.99
C ALA A 262 -66.87 52.03 -39.90
N ASN A 263 -65.77 52.81 -40.06
CA ASN A 263 -65.29 53.73 -39.03
C ASN A 263 -65.69 55.19 -39.38
N LYS A 264 -66.82 55.71 -38.90
CA LYS A 264 -67.39 57.07 -39.12
C LYS A 264 -66.71 58.07 -38.14
N GLY A 265 -65.43 58.16 -38.07
CA GLY A 265 -64.75 59.12 -37.18
C GLY A 265 -63.23 59.06 -37.39
N GLY A 266 -62.45 59.96 -36.84
CA GLY A 266 -60.99 60.08 -37.11
C GLY A 266 -60.22 58.78 -37.20
N ILE A 267 -59.69 58.49 -38.36
CA ILE A 267 -58.95 57.26 -38.72
C ILE A 267 -57.49 57.67 -38.83
N VAL A 268 -56.58 56.88 -38.32
CA VAL A 268 -55.15 57.06 -38.49
C VAL A 268 -54.67 56.03 -39.50
N LEU A 269 -54.25 56.49 -40.68
CA LEU A 269 -53.46 55.72 -41.62
C LEU A 269 -52.01 56.01 -41.33
N SER A 270 -51.31 55.02 -40.81
CA SER A 270 -49.90 55.16 -40.54
C SER A 270 -49.10 54.37 -41.55
N ALA A 271 -48.10 55.08 -42.13
CA ALA A 271 -47.09 54.51 -43.03
C ALA A 271 -45.71 54.61 -42.39
N GLU A 272 -45.61 54.69 -41.04
CA GLU A 272 -44.31 54.74 -40.34
C GLU A 272 -43.61 53.41 -40.39
N LYS A 273 -42.34 53.46 -40.77
CA LYS A 273 -41.48 52.33 -41.01
C LYS A 273 -41.31 51.38 -39.80
N GLU A 274 -41.41 51.98 -38.61
CA GLU A 274 -41.24 51.22 -37.33
C GLU A 274 -42.48 50.38 -37.00
N ASP A 275 -43.70 50.89 -37.18
CA ASP A 275 -44.90 50.15 -36.98
C ASP A 275 -45.08 48.93 -37.90
N VAL A 276 -44.59 49.08 -39.13
CA VAL A 276 -44.62 48.01 -40.16
C VAL A 276 -43.56 46.98 -39.95
N GLU A 277 -42.37 47.35 -39.38
CA GLU A 277 -41.32 46.39 -39.04
C GLU A 277 -41.65 45.62 -37.76
N GLU A 278 -42.34 46.19 -36.80
CA GLU A 278 -42.77 45.49 -35.57
C GLU A 278 -43.90 44.51 -35.87
N GLU A 279 -44.84 44.87 -36.69
CA GLU A 279 -45.94 43.98 -37.18
C GLU A 279 -45.43 42.93 -38.17
N ARG A 280 -44.42 43.21 -39.01
CA ARG A 280 -43.73 42.24 -39.84
C ARG A 280 -42.92 41.23 -39.00
N ARG A 281 -42.41 41.64 -37.86
CA ARG A 281 -41.77 40.73 -36.90
C ARG A 281 -42.78 39.78 -36.26
N THR A 282 -44.04 40.23 -36.10
CA THR A 282 -45.14 39.41 -35.59
C THR A 282 -45.82 38.54 -36.67
N GLU A 283 -45.80 38.96 -37.91
CA GLU A 283 -46.42 38.23 -39.02
C GLU A 283 -45.53 37.21 -39.75
N GLY A 284 -44.22 37.18 -39.33
CA GLY A 284 -43.27 36.15 -39.80
C GLY A 284 -43.38 34.82 -39.07
N THR A 285 -44.40 34.59 -38.24
CA THR A 285 -44.60 33.35 -37.50
C THR A 285 -44.90 32.20 -38.44
N ALA A 286 -44.06 31.17 -38.39
CA ALA A 286 -44.28 29.93 -39.12
C ALA A 286 -45.63 29.36 -38.75
N VAL A 287 -46.39 28.88 -39.75
CA VAL A 287 -47.71 28.24 -39.51
C VAL A 287 -47.43 26.86 -38.97
N PHE A 288 -47.88 26.61 -37.75
CA PHE A 288 -47.84 25.31 -37.13
C PHE A 288 -49.23 24.67 -37.21
N ALA A 289 -49.27 23.39 -37.58
CA ALA A 289 -50.50 22.58 -37.57
C ALA A 289 -50.41 21.46 -36.52
N PRO A 290 -51.51 20.99 -35.95
CA PRO A 290 -51.49 19.81 -35.07
C PRO A 290 -50.73 18.67 -35.71
N THR A 291 -49.88 18.02 -34.93
CA THR A 291 -49.08 16.88 -35.40
C THR A 291 -50.00 15.67 -35.61
N ASP A 292 -50.17 15.21 -36.86
CA ASP A 292 -50.86 13.95 -37.18
C ASP A 292 -49.97 12.78 -36.76
N ALA A 293 -50.08 12.40 -35.52
CA ALA A 293 -49.34 11.28 -34.95
C ALA A 293 -50.10 9.95 -35.21
N ALA A 294 -50.00 9.44 -36.44
CA ALA A 294 -50.17 8.00 -36.59
C ALA A 294 -49.02 7.30 -35.85
N PRO A 295 -49.27 6.32 -34.94
CA PRO A 295 -48.20 5.61 -34.25
C PRO A 295 -47.32 4.95 -35.27
N ALA A 296 -46.04 5.36 -35.29
CA ALA A 296 -45.04 4.79 -36.17
C ALA A 296 -44.95 3.26 -35.94
N PRO A 297 -44.88 2.45 -37.00
CA PRO A 297 -44.74 1.01 -36.88
C PRO A 297 -43.49 0.70 -36.03
N ARG A 298 -43.57 -0.36 -35.23
CA ARG A 298 -42.46 -0.79 -34.36
C ARG A 298 -41.27 -1.15 -35.24
N GLU A 299 -40.23 -0.37 -35.18
CA GLU A 299 -38.94 -0.66 -35.86
C GLU A 299 -38.36 -1.96 -35.29
N GLU A 300 -37.73 -2.76 -36.15
CA GLU A 300 -36.88 -3.87 -35.69
C GLU A 300 -35.75 -3.33 -34.81
N ASP A 301 -35.36 -4.08 -33.77
CA ASP A 301 -34.25 -3.70 -32.87
C ASP A 301 -32.92 -3.64 -33.66
N THR A 302 -32.53 -2.43 -34.03
CA THR A 302 -31.27 -2.12 -34.72
C THR A 302 -30.30 -1.37 -33.82
N ALA A 303 -30.58 -1.24 -32.50
CA ALA A 303 -29.79 -0.50 -31.55
C ALA A 303 -28.44 -1.18 -31.29
N SER A 304 -27.36 -0.52 -31.57
CA SER A 304 -25.99 -0.95 -31.25
C SER A 304 -25.34 0.04 -30.29
N PHE A 305 -25.12 -0.39 -29.04
CA PHE A 305 -24.57 0.46 -28.01
C PHE A 305 -23.04 0.27 -27.88
N LEU A 306 -22.29 1.34 -28.03
CA LEU A 306 -20.83 1.35 -27.82
C LEU A 306 -20.50 1.36 -26.32
N PRO A 307 -19.73 0.37 -25.83
CA PRO A 307 -19.31 0.38 -24.44
C PRO A 307 -18.33 1.52 -24.18
N SER A 308 -18.50 2.18 -23.03
CA SER A 308 -17.59 3.25 -22.62
C SER A 308 -16.18 2.73 -22.30
N ARG A 309 -15.15 3.48 -22.72
CA ARG A 309 -13.73 3.21 -22.46
C ARG A 309 -13.07 4.46 -21.88
N PHE A 310 -13.07 4.59 -20.57
CA PHE A 310 -12.48 5.74 -19.89
C PHE A 310 -10.95 5.63 -19.88
N PRO A 311 -10.21 6.60 -20.49
CA PRO A 311 -8.75 6.58 -20.54
C PRO A 311 -8.11 6.71 -19.15
N ALA A 312 -7.12 5.84 -18.84
CA ALA A 312 -6.43 5.84 -17.55
C ALA A 312 -5.77 7.19 -17.21
N ARG A 313 -5.26 7.92 -18.22
CA ARG A 313 -4.64 9.24 -18.04
C ARG A 313 -5.58 10.25 -17.35
N TYR A 314 -6.87 10.21 -17.65
CA TYR A 314 -7.86 11.09 -17.01
C TYR A 314 -8.15 10.63 -15.59
N ALA A 315 -8.14 9.32 -15.33
CA ALA A 315 -8.25 8.80 -13.97
C ALA A 315 -7.08 9.29 -13.10
N PHE A 316 -5.85 9.22 -13.60
CA PHE A 316 -4.68 9.77 -12.91
C PHE A 316 -4.79 11.28 -12.70
N LYS A 317 -5.09 12.04 -13.77
CA LYS A 317 -5.17 13.50 -13.70
C LYS A 317 -6.23 14.00 -12.72
N MET A 318 -7.43 13.40 -12.76
CA MET A 318 -8.53 13.74 -11.85
C MET A 318 -8.30 13.19 -10.44
N GLY A 319 -7.68 12.00 -10.28
CA GLY A 319 -7.31 11.42 -9.00
C GLY A 319 -6.33 12.32 -8.26
N PHE A 320 -5.21 12.67 -8.88
CA PHE A 320 -4.21 13.56 -8.28
C PHE A 320 -4.71 15.00 -8.04
N ALA A 321 -5.61 15.51 -8.89
CA ALA A 321 -6.23 16.81 -8.66
C ALA A 321 -7.05 16.82 -7.36
N GLY A 322 -7.68 15.70 -6.99
CA GLY A 322 -8.42 15.53 -5.73
C GLY A 322 -7.60 15.78 -4.49
N LEU A 323 -6.34 15.37 -4.52
CA LEU A 323 -5.41 15.54 -3.39
C LEU A 323 -5.16 17.03 -3.05
N LYS A 324 -5.30 17.92 -4.02
CA LYS A 324 -5.07 19.37 -3.86
C LYS A 324 -6.27 20.13 -3.29
N VAL A 325 -7.46 19.52 -3.27
CA VAL A 325 -8.71 20.24 -2.91
C VAL A 325 -8.76 20.61 -1.42
N LYS A 326 -8.22 19.76 -0.53
CA LYS A 326 -8.19 20.00 0.93
C LYS A 326 -6.84 19.54 1.50
N PRO A 327 -5.75 20.31 1.32
CA PRO A 327 -4.39 19.89 1.67
C PRO A 327 -4.21 19.62 3.17
N LEU A 328 -4.81 20.43 4.05
CA LEU A 328 -4.71 20.21 5.49
C LEU A 328 -5.31 18.86 5.90
N ARG A 329 -6.47 18.50 5.34
CA ARG A 329 -7.10 17.21 5.61
C ARG A 329 -6.24 16.06 5.11
N LEU A 330 -5.63 16.19 3.93
CA LEU A 330 -4.72 15.20 3.38
C LEU A 330 -3.54 14.99 4.35
N ILE A 331 -2.88 16.06 4.78
CA ILE A 331 -1.73 16.01 5.70
C ILE A 331 -2.12 15.29 7.00
N VAL A 332 -3.22 15.73 7.65
CA VAL A 332 -3.66 15.13 8.93
C VAL A 332 -4.01 13.64 8.75
N THR A 333 -4.76 13.29 7.70
CA THR A 333 -5.12 11.88 7.44
C THR A 333 -3.88 11.04 7.15
N THR A 334 -2.94 11.56 6.36
CA THR A 334 -1.71 10.87 6.00
C THR A 334 -0.82 10.65 7.22
N LEU A 335 -0.64 11.67 8.07
CA LEU A 335 0.16 11.55 9.29
C LEU A 335 -0.44 10.54 10.27
N LEU A 336 -1.75 10.62 10.54
CA LEU A 336 -2.42 9.69 11.44
C LEU A 336 -2.39 8.25 10.92
N ALA A 337 -2.61 8.05 9.62
CA ALA A 337 -2.51 6.73 9.02
C ALA A 337 -1.06 6.21 8.98
N ALA A 338 -0.07 7.09 8.74
CA ALA A 338 1.34 6.73 8.78
C ALA A 338 1.79 6.31 10.19
N VAL A 339 1.31 6.98 11.25
CA VAL A 339 1.54 6.55 12.63
C VAL A 339 0.95 5.17 12.90
N ALA A 340 -0.27 4.88 12.40
CA ALA A 340 -0.85 3.56 12.53
C ALA A 340 -0.01 2.48 11.82
N PHE A 341 0.49 2.76 10.60
CA PHE A 341 1.39 1.86 9.89
C PHE A 341 2.76 1.73 10.57
N LEU A 342 3.28 2.81 11.18
CA LEU A 342 4.52 2.78 11.97
C LEU A 342 4.37 1.80 13.15
N VAL A 343 3.34 1.98 13.98
CA VAL A 343 3.11 1.09 15.15
C VAL A 343 2.92 -0.34 14.70
N PHE A 344 2.15 -0.56 13.62
CA PHE A 344 1.99 -1.90 13.07
C PHE A 344 3.30 -2.46 12.49
N GLY A 345 4.14 -1.61 11.92
CA GLY A 345 5.46 -1.98 11.42
C GLY A 345 6.38 -2.46 12.52
N VAL A 346 6.46 -1.74 13.64
CA VAL A 346 7.20 -2.20 14.83
C VAL A 346 6.61 -3.51 15.36
N PHE A 347 5.27 -3.61 15.45
CA PHE A 347 4.63 -4.86 15.85
C PHE A 347 4.94 -6.02 14.89
N SER A 348 5.07 -5.74 13.59
CA SER A 348 5.39 -6.80 12.61
C SER A 348 6.75 -7.44 12.85
N THR A 349 7.70 -6.75 13.51
CA THR A 349 8.99 -7.35 13.89
C THR A 349 8.80 -8.47 14.90
N MET A 350 7.82 -8.32 15.79
CA MET A 350 7.43 -9.39 16.71
C MET A 350 6.81 -10.60 16.00
N LEU A 351 6.04 -10.39 14.91
CA LEU A 351 5.52 -11.48 14.07
C LEU A 351 6.61 -12.31 13.38
N THR A 352 7.75 -11.71 13.15
CA THR A 352 8.91 -12.32 12.51
C THR A 352 10.00 -12.68 13.50
N TYR A 353 9.70 -12.61 14.81
CA TYR A 353 10.64 -12.97 15.85
C TYR A 353 11.06 -14.43 15.72
N SER A 354 12.36 -14.66 15.81
CA SER A 354 12.99 -15.98 15.75
C SER A 354 14.16 -15.99 16.73
N PRO A 355 14.10 -16.80 17.80
CA PRO A 355 15.21 -16.91 18.75
C PRO A 355 16.53 -17.26 18.06
N ALA A 356 16.51 -18.14 17.08
CA ALA A 356 17.70 -18.50 16.30
C ALA A 356 18.30 -17.31 15.57
N GLN A 357 17.46 -16.47 14.90
CA GLN A 357 17.97 -15.27 14.22
C GLN A 357 18.50 -14.22 15.19
N MET A 358 17.88 -14.06 16.33
CA MET A 358 18.39 -13.19 17.39
C MET A 358 19.75 -13.69 17.89
N GLY A 359 19.88 -15.00 18.10
CA GLY A 359 21.14 -15.63 18.48
C GLY A 359 22.25 -15.43 17.44
N VAL A 360 21.94 -15.57 16.16
CA VAL A 360 22.88 -15.27 15.07
C VAL A 360 23.35 -13.82 15.17
N ASN A 361 22.42 -12.87 15.31
CA ASN A 361 22.79 -11.45 15.40
C ASN A 361 23.62 -11.14 16.65
N GLY A 362 23.26 -11.74 17.79
CA GLY A 362 24.02 -11.62 19.03
C GLY A 362 25.47 -12.10 18.85
N LEU A 363 25.64 -13.28 18.23
CA LEU A 363 27.00 -13.81 18.00
C LEU A 363 27.80 -12.98 16.99
N VAL A 364 27.16 -12.48 15.94
CA VAL A 364 27.81 -11.60 14.95
C VAL A 364 28.26 -10.26 15.56
N GLN A 365 27.46 -9.69 16.46
CA GLN A 365 27.75 -8.40 17.11
C GLN A 365 28.63 -8.53 18.33
N SER A 366 28.78 -9.73 18.89
CA SER A 366 29.57 -9.99 20.09
C SER A 366 31.07 -10.00 19.86
N SER A 367 31.85 -9.98 20.95
CA SER A 367 33.30 -10.16 20.95
C SER A 367 33.73 -11.62 20.97
N TYR A 368 32.79 -12.60 20.88
CA TYR A 368 33.21 -14.00 20.83
C TYR A 368 34.04 -14.32 19.58
N GLY A 369 35.12 -15.06 19.75
CA GLY A 369 36.07 -15.41 18.67
C GLY A 369 35.66 -16.69 17.93
N ALA A 370 34.88 -17.59 18.57
CA ALA A 370 34.56 -18.87 18.01
C ALA A 370 33.06 -19.21 18.14
N ALA A 371 32.55 -19.94 17.13
CA ALA A 371 31.26 -20.63 17.19
C ALA A 371 31.44 -21.94 18.00
N VAL A 372 30.65 -22.13 19.06
CA VAL A 372 30.77 -23.27 19.98
C VAL A 372 29.48 -24.05 20.09
N LEU A 373 29.50 -25.32 19.75
CA LEU A 373 28.40 -26.28 19.89
C LEU A 373 28.67 -27.30 20.99
N GLN A 374 27.71 -27.48 21.89
CA GLN A 374 27.74 -28.43 22.99
C GLN A 374 26.46 -29.26 23.04
N LYS A 375 26.39 -30.25 23.88
CA LYS A 375 25.17 -31.00 24.20
C LYS A 375 24.85 -30.90 25.67
N LYS A 376 23.55 -30.92 26.00
CA LYS A 376 23.02 -30.97 27.38
C LYS A 376 22.02 -32.08 27.53
N LEU A 377 21.85 -32.63 28.72
CA LEU A 377 20.79 -33.58 29.05
C LEU A 377 19.48 -32.85 29.26
N ILE A 378 18.39 -33.42 28.72
CA ILE A 378 17.01 -32.92 28.89
C ILE A 378 16.35 -33.70 30.00
N MET A 379 15.79 -33.02 30.99
CA MET A 379 14.98 -33.61 32.04
C MET A 379 13.57 -33.01 32.01
N HIS A 380 12.56 -33.84 31.78
CA HIS A 380 11.17 -33.47 31.95
C HIS A 380 10.77 -33.69 33.41
N ALA A 381 10.42 -32.67 34.11
CA ALA A 381 10.04 -32.73 35.52
C ALA A 381 8.67 -32.08 35.70
N VAL A 382 7.99 -32.50 36.78
CA VAL A 382 6.71 -31.94 37.18
C VAL A 382 6.93 -31.23 38.53
N ASP A 383 6.51 -29.98 38.60
CA ASP A 383 6.64 -29.22 39.85
C ASP A 383 5.58 -29.64 40.92
N GLY A 384 5.69 -29.07 42.10
CA GLY A 384 4.75 -29.34 43.21
C GLY A 384 3.31 -28.88 42.95
N SER A 385 3.07 -28.13 41.87
CA SER A 385 1.73 -27.67 41.38
C SER A 385 1.14 -28.60 40.32
N GLY A 386 1.91 -29.57 39.82
CA GLY A 386 1.53 -30.44 38.72
C GLY A 386 1.85 -29.86 37.33
N THR A 387 2.61 -28.78 37.27
CA THR A 387 3.04 -28.17 36.02
C THR A 387 4.28 -28.87 35.46
N GLU A 388 4.22 -29.36 34.23
CA GLU A 388 5.35 -29.94 33.53
C GLU A 388 6.31 -28.86 33.11
N TYR A 389 7.60 -29.06 33.32
CA TYR A 389 8.68 -28.20 32.83
C TYR A 389 9.87 -29.01 32.35
N THR A 390 10.56 -28.46 31.37
CA THR A 390 11.78 -29.08 30.82
C THR A 390 13.00 -28.35 31.36
N ARG A 391 13.92 -29.10 31.93
CA ARG A 391 15.19 -28.57 32.42
C ARG A 391 16.35 -29.15 31.62
N ARG A 392 17.17 -28.24 31.07
CA ARG A 392 18.43 -28.61 30.45
C ARG A 392 19.56 -28.59 31.50
N LEU A 393 20.12 -29.75 31.74
CA LEU A 393 21.14 -29.89 32.76
C LEU A 393 22.53 -29.74 32.14
N PRO A 394 23.42 -28.91 32.71
CA PRO A 394 24.81 -28.88 32.32
C PRO A 394 25.46 -30.21 32.64
N THR A 395 26.13 -30.81 31.67
CA THR A 395 26.79 -32.10 31.95
C THR A 395 28.22 -32.04 31.50
N GLY A 396 29.10 -32.33 32.45
CA GLY A 396 30.47 -32.70 32.16
C GLY A 396 30.65 -34.16 31.79
N SER A 397 29.63 -34.80 31.22
CA SER A 397 29.59 -36.23 31.12
C SER A 397 29.80 -36.74 29.71
N SER A 398 30.38 -37.91 29.60
CA SER A 398 30.72 -38.55 28.33
C SER A 398 29.55 -38.82 27.36
N ALA A 399 28.30 -38.80 27.85
CA ALA A 399 27.16 -38.99 26.92
C ALA A 399 26.74 -37.72 26.21
N CYS A 400 27.08 -36.56 26.73
CA CYS A 400 26.90 -35.31 26.04
C CYS A 400 28.04 -35.04 25.07
N ASN A 401 28.94 -35.99 24.90
CA ASN A 401 30.08 -35.84 23.99
C ASN A 401 29.70 -36.20 22.55
N PHE A 402 30.33 -35.51 21.62
CA PHE A 402 30.27 -35.85 20.20
C PHE A 402 31.20 -37.02 19.90
N VAL A 403 30.81 -37.86 18.98
CA VAL A 403 31.65 -38.89 18.39
C VAL A 403 32.10 -38.46 16.98
N THR A 404 33.14 -39.09 16.46
CA THR A 404 33.74 -38.75 15.17
C THR A 404 32.70 -38.80 14.02
N GLU A 405 31.88 -39.85 13.99
CA GLU A 405 30.82 -40.00 12.97
C GLU A 405 29.82 -38.82 13.01
N GLU A 406 29.46 -38.37 14.19
CA GLU A 406 28.55 -37.26 14.37
C GLU A 406 29.20 -35.90 13.97
N LEU A 407 30.47 -35.72 14.30
CA LEU A 407 31.26 -34.56 13.86
C LEU A 407 31.29 -34.45 12.33
N ASP A 408 31.56 -35.57 11.65
CA ASP A 408 31.59 -35.60 10.20
C ASP A 408 30.23 -35.27 9.57
N ALA A 409 29.16 -35.80 10.16
CA ALA A 409 27.80 -35.44 9.77
C ALA A 409 27.47 -33.96 9.98
N ILE A 410 27.92 -33.35 11.08
CA ILE A 410 27.74 -31.93 11.38
C ILE A 410 28.50 -31.07 10.36
N ARG A 411 29.76 -31.43 10.05
CA ARG A 411 30.57 -30.74 9.04
C ARG A 411 29.93 -30.78 7.65
N GLU A 412 29.45 -31.96 7.24
CA GLU A 412 28.77 -32.12 5.92
C GLU A 412 27.48 -31.30 5.85
N GLN A 413 26.67 -31.30 6.90
CA GLN A 413 25.39 -30.58 6.93
C GLN A 413 25.54 -29.06 7.02
N SER A 414 26.52 -28.60 7.82
CA SER A 414 26.73 -27.17 8.09
C SER A 414 27.61 -26.47 7.06
N GLY A 415 28.50 -27.23 6.40
CA GLY A 415 29.56 -26.69 5.57
C GLY A 415 30.67 -25.94 6.35
N VAL A 416 30.64 -26.03 7.68
CA VAL A 416 31.63 -25.42 8.58
C VAL A 416 32.59 -26.50 9.10
N ASP A 417 33.88 -26.22 9.03
CA ASP A 417 34.90 -27.12 9.55
C ASP A 417 35.07 -26.95 11.05
N PHE A 418 34.18 -27.61 11.81
CA PHE A 418 34.28 -27.62 13.26
C PHE A 418 35.49 -28.39 13.76
N ILE A 419 36.27 -27.79 14.63
CA ILE A 419 37.41 -28.37 15.35
C ILE A 419 36.87 -29.01 16.62
N PRO A 420 37.10 -30.32 16.81
CA PRO A 420 36.71 -31.01 18.05
C PRO A 420 37.60 -30.64 19.19
N VAL A 421 37.03 -30.21 20.31
CA VAL A 421 37.75 -29.85 21.53
C VAL A 421 37.27 -30.78 22.64
N TYR A 422 38.21 -31.41 23.28
CA TYR A 422 37.96 -32.26 24.41
C TYR A 422 38.48 -31.61 25.72
N ASN A 423 37.68 -31.70 26.75
CA ASN A 423 37.96 -31.14 28.05
C ASN A 423 37.84 -32.24 29.10
N TYR A 424 38.43 -32.03 30.25
CA TYR A 424 38.37 -32.89 31.39
C TYR A 424 37.12 -32.55 32.23
N ALA A 425 36.10 -33.41 32.16
CA ALA A 425 34.93 -33.38 33.06
C ALA A 425 34.27 -32.01 33.32
N SER A 426 34.09 -31.19 32.33
CA SER A 426 33.53 -29.83 32.46
C SER A 426 34.28 -28.89 33.45
N ALA A 427 35.45 -29.24 33.84
CA ALA A 427 36.28 -28.38 34.67
C ALA A 427 37.30 -27.65 33.78
N THR A 428 37.45 -26.38 34.01
CA THR A 428 38.59 -25.61 33.48
C THR A 428 39.89 -26.06 34.15
N LEU A 429 40.96 -25.98 33.42
CA LEU A 429 42.28 -26.37 33.87
C LEU A 429 43.08 -25.12 34.28
N SER A 430 43.25 -24.94 35.58
CA SER A 430 43.92 -23.76 36.13
C SER A 430 45.41 -23.79 35.89
N LEU A 431 45.95 -22.68 35.39
CA LEU A 431 47.35 -22.40 35.16
C LEU A 431 48.06 -21.77 36.38
N LEU A 432 47.31 -21.46 37.44
CA LEU A 432 47.83 -20.79 38.63
C LEU A 432 49.12 -21.42 39.20
N PRO A 433 49.31 -22.75 39.18
CA PRO A 433 50.56 -23.35 39.65
C PRO A 433 51.78 -22.97 38.82
N SER A 434 51.57 -22.55 37.54
CA SER A 434 52.66 -22.21 36.64
C SER A 434 52.93 -20.70 36.51
N PHE A 435 52.02 -19.86 37.06
CA PHE A 435 52.27 -18.41 37.10
C PHE A 435 53.15 -18.00 38.29
N GLY A 436 54.02 -17.03 37.99
CA GLY A 436 54.97 -16.49 38.98
C GLY A 436 54.40 -15.57 40.04
N ARG A 437 53.13 -15.26 40.04
CA ARG A 437 52.49 -14.29 40.92
C ARG A 437 52.35 -14.83 42.36
N PRO A 438 52.58 -13.99 43.41
CA PRO A 438 52.16 -14.33 44.76
C PRO A 438 50.68 -14.34 44.91
N GLU A 439 50.14 -15.28 45.75
CA GLU A 439 48.70 -15.54 45.86
C GLU A 439 47.81 -14.38 46.37
N SER A 440 48.33 -13.24 46.79
CA SER A 440 47.57 -12.17 47.48
C SER A 440 47.51 -10.81 46.79
N ASP A 441 48.38 -10.46 45.89
CA ASP A 441 48.46 -9.05 45.38
C ASP A 441 48.25 -8.88 43.90
N ALA A 442 48.05 -9.94 43.12
CA ALA A 442 48.05 -9.86 41.66
C ALA A 442 46.68 -9.49 41.03
N TYR A 443 45.60 -9.51 41.77
CA TYR A 443 44.27 -9.16 41.27
C TYR A 443 44.10 -7.66 41.00
N ALA A 444 44.88 -6.80 41.68
CA ALA A 444 44.71 -5.35 41.57
C ALA A 444 45.43 -4.71 40.36
N GLU A 445 46.43 -5.40 39.77
CA GLU A 445 47.30 -4.77 38.75
C GLU A 445 46.98 -5.19 37.30
N SER A 446 46.14 -6.20 37.04
CA SER A 446 45.79 -6.58 35.67
C SER A 446 44.59 -7.54 35.60
N ALA A 447 43.40 -7.01 35.79
CA ALA A 447 42.16 -7.76 35.64
C ALA A 447 42.03 -8.45 34.25
N PHE A 448 42.57 -7.83 33.21
CA PHE A 448 42.59 -8.40 31.85
C PHE A 448 43.28 -9.77 31.80
N TYR A 449 44.52 -9.87 32.30
CA TYR A 449 45.27 -11.14 32.24
C TYR A 449 44.82 -12.13 33.34
N GLY A 450 44.19 -11.64 34.41
CA GLY A 450 43.57 -12.46 35.44
C GLY A 450 42.45 -13.36 34.92
N ALA A 451 41.66 -12.85 33.96
CA ALA A 451 40.62 -13.61 33.29
C ALA A 451 41.11 -14.81 32.44
N MET A 452 42.44 -14.87 32.18
CA MET A 452 43.08 -15.85 31.29
C MET A 452 43.90 -16.91 32.04
N GLU A 453 43.48 -17.29 33.20
CA GLU A 453 44.21 -18.25 34.08
C GLU A 453 43.91 -19.71 33.78
N GLU A 454 43.08 -20.01 32.79
CA GLU A 454 42.55 -21.33 32.53
C GLU A 454 42.73 -21.77 31.09
N ILE A 455 42.93 -23.04 30.88
CA ILE A 455 42.75 -23.70 29.55
C ILE A 455 41.36 -24.35 29.51
N SER A 456 40.57 -23.99 28.50
CA SER A 456 39.21 -24.50 28.36
C SER A 456 39.15 -25.90 27.72
N GLY A 457 40.19 -26.34 27.07
CA GLY A 457 40.25 -27.69 26.48
C GLY A 457 41.49 -27.92 25.60
N PHE A 458 41.51 -29.11 25.03
CA PHE A 458 42.58 -29.55 24.14
C PHE A 458 42.01 -29.86 22.76
N ALA A 459 42.77 -29.54 21.71
CA ALA A 459 42.46 -29.92 20.33
C ALA A 459 43.64 -30.66 19.70
N ASP A 460 43.37 -31.42 18.65
CA ASP A 460 44.41 -32.16 17.94
C ASP A 460 45.29 -31.19 17.14
N ALA A 461 46.60 -31.45 17.19
CA ALA A 461 47.61 -30.68 16.45
C ALA A 461 47.36 -30.68 14.94
N ALA A 462 46.66 -31.67 14.39
CA ALA A 462 46.26 -31.66 12.98
C ALA A 462 45.35 -30.48 12.63
N CYS A 463 44.60 -29.95 13.61
CA CYS A 463 43.73 -28.79 13.42
C CYS A 463 44.47 -27.44 13.51
N LEU A 464 45.77 -27.45 13.81
CA LEU A 464 46.59 -26.23 13.93
C LEU A 464 46.86 -25.57 12.56
N GLU A 465 46.62 -26.25 11.44
CA GLU A 465 46.84 -25.69 10.09
C GLU A 465 46.10 -24.39 9.85
N GLY A 466 44.95 -24.17 10.54
CA GLY A 466 44.18 -22.92 10.48
C GLY A 466 44.72 -21.76 11.27
N PHE A 467 45.81 -21.94 12.09
CA PHE A 467 46.30 -20.91 12.99
C PHE A 467 47.81 -20.69 12.76
N PRO A 468 48.29 -19.46 12.55
CA PRO A 468 49.68 -19.17 12.30
C PRO A 468 50.52 -19.36 13.58
N LEU A 469 51.62 -20.09 13.45
CA LEU A 469 52.58 -20.21 14.54
C LEU A 469 53.42 -18.90 14.64
N VAL A 470 53.43 -18.30 15.82
CA VAL A 470 54.22 -17.12 16.16
C VAL A 470 55.67 -17.55 16.53
N ALA A 471 55.82 -18.68 17.25
CA ALA A 471 57.11 -19.24 17.64
C ALA A 471 57.03 -20.76 17.77
N GLY A 472 58.15 -21.43 17.60
CA GLY A 472 58.29 -22.86 17.83
C GLY A 472 57.76 -23.78 16.71
N ARG A 473 57.22 -24.93 17.06
CA ARG A 473 56.72 -25.97 16.17
C ARG A 473 55.49 -26.65 16.73
N ALA A 474 54.77 -27.39 15.88
CA ALA A 474 53.68 -28.27 16.32
C ALA A 474 54.17 -29.40 17.23
N PRO A 475 53.32 -29.88 18.21
CA PRO A 475 53.65 -30.92 19.14
C PRO A 475 53.78 -32.29 18.45
N GLN A 476 54.69 -33.16 18.90
CA GLN A 476 54.95 -34.47 18.35
C GLN A 476 54.96 -35.54 19.43
N ALA A 477 55.38 -35.20 20.66
CA ALA A 477 55.46 -36.15 21.77
C ALA A 477 54.20 -36.12 22.65
N GLU A 478 54.03 -37.13 23.49
CA GLU A 478 52.84 -37.34 24.34
C GLU A 478 52.65 -36.32 25.48
N ASP A 479 53.63 -35.46 25.71
CA ASP A 479 53.63 -34.40 26.75
C ASP A 479 53.78 -32.99 26.09
N GLU A 480 53.80 -32.89 24.78
CA GLU A 480 53.98 -31.65 24.07
C GLU A 480 52.67 -30.93 23.74
N GLY A 481 52.68 -29.59 23.77
CA GLY A 481 51.53 -28.77 23.41
C GLY A 481 51.91 -27.40 22.89
N VAL A 482 50.98 -26.75 22.19
CA VAL A 482 51.07 -25.39 21.64
C VAL A 482 50.00 -24.53 22.28
N ILE A 483 50.41 -23.38 22.83
CA ILE A 483 49.54 -22.42 23.51
C ILE A 483 49.31 -21.17 22.65
N SER A 484 48.25 -20.41 22.94
CA SER A 484 47.97 -19.15 22.23
C SER A 484 48.96 -18.04 22.63
N MET A 485 49.12 -17.05 21.74
CA MET A 485 49.90 -15.85 22.02
C MET A 485 49.33 -15.07 23.21
N LEU A 486 48.00 -14.99 23.35
CA LEU A 486 47.35 -14.31 24.46
C LEU A 486 47.65 -14.97 25.80
N LEU A 487 47.66 -16.31 25.86
CA LEU A 487 48.06 -17.04 27.05
C LEU A 487 49.56 -16.84 27.34
N CYS A 488 50.43 -16.75 26.32
CA CYS A 488 51.80 -16.39 26.46
C CYS A 488 51.99 -14.98 27.06
N GLU A 489 51.15 -14.01 26.66
CA GLU A 489 51.16 -12.67 27.26
C GLU A 489 50.85 -12.68 28.75
N SER A 490 49.95 -13.56 29.21
CA SER A 490 49.68 -13.75 30.64
C SER A 490 50.95 -14.21 31.40
N PHE A 491 51.76 -15.11 30.80
CA PHE A 491 53.06 -15.47 31.34
C PHE A 491 54.06 -14.30 31.28
N MET A 492 53.97 -13.46 30.25
CA MET A 492 54.84 -12.26 30.21
C MET A 492 54.47 -11.25 31.31
N GLN A 493 53.20 -11.19 31.70
CA GLN A 493 52.75 -10.32 32.80
C GLN A 493 53.09 -10.88 34.18
N PHE A 494 52.77 -12.16 34.42
CA PHE A 494 52.89 -12.75 35.74
C PHE A 494 54.22 -13.49 36.00
N GLY A 495 55.02 -13.77 34.96
CA GLY A 495 56.20 -14.65 35.01
C GLY A 495 55.82 -16.13 35.02
N TYR A 496 56.80 -16.97 34.93
CA TYR A 496 56.68 -18.43 34.90
C TYR A 496 57.34 -19.08 36.13
N ARG A 497 56.71 -20.14 36.66
CA ARG A 497 57.27 -21.06 37.66
C ARG A 497 57.14 -22.51 37.23
N ALA A 498 58.19 -23.28 37.35
CA ALA A 498 58.16 -24.72 37.10
C ALA A 498 57.37 -25.52 38.18
N ASP A 499 57.48 -25.06 39.40
CA ASP A 499 56.77 -25.63 40.61
C ASP A 499 56.59 -24.52 41.66
N ALA A 500 55.85 -24.85 42.74
CA ALA A 500 55.53 -23.90 43.82
C ALA A 500 56.78 -23.36 44.59
N ASP A 501 57.84 -24.13 44.61
CA ASP A 501 59.06 -23.79 45.26
C ASP A 501 60.11 -23.12 44.40
N SER A 502 59.86 -23.02 43.07
CA SER A 502 60.76 -22.41 42.10
C SER A 502 60.70 -20.88 42.13
N GLU A 503 61.86 -20.21 41.81
CA GLU A 503 61.87 -18.78 41.63
C GLU A 503 61.04 -18.40 40.38
N THR A 504 60.43 -17.21 40.42
CA THR A 504 59.68 -16.69 39.29
C THR A 504 60.64 -16.25 38.17
N GLU A 505 60.53 -16.86 37.05
CA GLU A 505 61.27 -16.49 35.82
C GLU A 505 60.51 -15.48 34.99
N ARG A 506 61.16 -14.45 34.51
CA ARG A 506 60.55 -13.45 33.67
C ARG A 506 60.51 -13.95 32.21
N ILE A 507 59.32 -13.91 31.64
CA ILE A 507 59.06 -14.17 30.22
C ILE A 507 59.01 -12.83 29.48
N THR A 508 59.76 -12.69 28.39
CA THR A 508 59.86 -11.45 27.60
C THR A 508 59.31 -11.58 26.22
N GLY A 509 59.09 -12.80 25.76
CA GLY A 509 58.55 -13.08 24.44
C GLY A 509 58.14 -14.56 24.31
N PRO A 510 57.45 -14.91 23.20
CA PRO A 510 56.95 -16.25 22.98
C PRO A 510 58.03 -17.32 22.88
N GLU A 511 59.25 -16.95 22.45
CA GLU A 511 60.36 -17.88 22.39
C GLU A 511 60.85 -18.35 23.78
N ASP A 512 60.65 -17.51 24.80
CA ASP A 512 61.02 -17.82 26.17
C ASP A 512 60.15 -18.96 26.78
N MET A 513 58.95 -19.17 26.22
CA MET A 513 58.06 -20.25 26.67
C MET A 513 58.42 -21.62 26.08
N LEU A 514 59.20 -21.68 25.02
CA LEU A 514 59.54 -22.94 24.33
C LEU A 514 60.37 -23.86 25.23
N GLY A 515 59.91 -25.14 25.35
CA GLY A 515 60.57 -26.14 26.19
C GLY A 515 60.21 -26.07 27.66
N ARG A 516 59.38 -25.13 28.09
CA ARG A 516 58.88 -25.03 29.48
C ARG A 516 57.69 -25.93 29.71
N GLY A 517 57.63 -26.57 30.90
CA GLY A 517 56.50 -27.40 31.31
C GLY A 517 55.44 -26.59 32.01
N ILE A 518 54.24 -26.56 31.49
CA ILE A 518 53.10 -25.94 32.15
C ILE A 518 52.39 -26.99 32.99
N ARG A 519 52.08 -26.67 34.24
CA ARG A 519 51.28 -27.50 35.12
C ARG A 519 49.85 -27.01 35.13
N LEU A 520 48.97 -27.86 34.70
CA LEU A 520 47.52 -27.63 34.65
C LEU A 520 46.87 -28.35 35.79
N ARG A 521 46.31 -27.59 36.76
CA ARG A 521 45.68 -28.15 37.96
C ARG A 521 44.20 -28.49 37.67
N LEU A 522 43.85 -29.75 37.92
CA LEU A 522 42.47 -30.20 37.95
C LEU A 522 41.82 -29.91 39.30
N VAL A 523 40.53 -29.59 39.29
CA VAL A 523 39.73 -29.45 40.53
C VAL A 523 39.81 -30.71 41.43
N THR A 524 40.06 -31.87 40.88
CA THR A 524 40.21 -33.17 41.55
C THR A 524 41.60 -33.34 42.23
N GLY A 525 42.51 -32.40 42.06
CA GLY A 525 43.86 -32.42 42.67
C GLY A 525 44.93 -33.18 41.87
N ASN A 526 44.64 -33.71 40.72
CA ASN A 526 45.65 -34.26 39.81
C ASN A 526 46.14 -33.15 38.87
N ASP A 527 47.44 -33.13 38.59
CA ASP A 527 48.03 -32.16 37.68
C ASP A 527 48.34 -32.84 36.34
N ILE A 528 48.07 -32.14 35.23
CA ILE A 528 48.51 -32.49 33.88
C ILE A 528 49.71 -31.62 33.52
N PHE A 529 50.73 -32.19 32.92
CA PHE A 529 51.96 -31.46 32.46
C PHE A 529 51.96 -31.39 30.96
N VAL A 530 52.17 -30.17 30.43
CA VAL A 530 52.32 -29.89 29.01
C VAL A 530 53.61 -29.16 28.76
N THR A 531 54.53 -29.72 27.97
CA THR A 531 55.70 -29.03 27.47
C THR A 531 55.38 -28.14 26.31
N VAL A 532 55.57 -26.83 26.41
CA VAL A 532 55.24 -25.86 25.36
C VAL A 532 56.26 -25.99 24.24
N THR A 533 55.80 -26.41 23.04
CA THR A 533 56.68 -26.53 21.85
C THR A 533 56.43 -25.45 20.82
N GLY A 534 55.32 -24.70 20.96
CA GLY A 534 55.02 -23.56 20.06
C GLY A 534 54.01 -22.61 20.67
N VAL A 535 53.94 -21.46 20.08
CA VAL A 535 52.97 -20.41 20.39
C VAL A 535 52.25 -20.04 19.08
N PHE A 536 50.94 -20.02 19.08
CA PHE A 536 50.13 -19.69 17.89
C PHE A 536 49.31 -18.42 18.10
N ASP A 537 48.93 -17.77 17.01
CA ASP A 537 47.97 -16.68 17.00
C ASP A 537 46.58 -17.26 16.80
N SER A 538 45.68 -17.01 17.75
CA SER A 538 44.27 -17.50 17.67
C SER A 538 43.42 -16.65 16.73
N GLY A 539 43.87 -15.42 16.39
CA GLY A 539 43.08 -14.48 15.61
C GLY A 539 41.88 -13.88 16.36
N ASP A 540 41.76 -14.13 17.66
CA ASP A 540 40.65 -13.58 18.48
C ASP A 540 40.91 -12.10 18.79
N ASP A 541 39.85 -11.27 18.72
CA ASP A 541 39.92 -9.82 19.01
C ASP A 541 39.29 -9.51 20.38
N PHE A 542 40.14 -9.13 21.34
CA PHE A 542 39.76 -8.71 22.69
C PHE A 542 39.88 -7.19 22.91
N SER A 543 39.92 -6.40 21.84
CA SER A 543 40.05 -4.93 21.91
C SER A 543 38.91 -4.25 22.67
N ALA A 544 37.72 -4.86 22.70
CA ALA A 544 36.58 -4.39 23.47
C ALA A 544 36.86 -4.35 25.00
N TYR A 545 37.89 -5.04 25.48
CA TYR A 545 38.25 -5.19 26.90
C TYR A 545 39.57 -4.48 27.27
N GLU A 546 40.10 -3.64 26.38
CA GLU A 546 41.37 -2.93 26.62
C GLU A 546 41.37 -2.08 27.91
N ASP A 547 40.21 -1.50 28.27
CA ASP A 547 40.08 -0.68 29.49
C ASP A 547 40.40 -1.45 30.80
N LEU A 548 40.32 -2.80 30.77
CA LEU A 548 40.75 -3.64 31.88
C LEU A 548 42.27 -3.67 32.09
N ARG A 549 43.06 -3.33 31.05
CA ARG A 549 44.54 -3.27 31.15
C ARG A 549 45.01 -2.02 31.89
N ASP A 550 44.27 -0.92 31.78
CA ASP A 550 44.71 0.40 32.27
C ASP A 550 44.26 0.73 33.70
N GLY A 551 43.40 -0.09 34.32
CA GLY A 551 42.88 0.13 35.68
C GLY A 551 42.04 1.41 35.82
N SER A 552 41.47 1.92 34.73
CA SER A 552 40.72 3.18 34.69
C SER A 552 39.25 3.03 35.10
N LEU A 553 38.76 1.80 35.23
CA LEU A 553 37.39 1.48 35.52
C LEU A 553 37.06 1.50 37.03
N SER A 554 35.78 1.73 37.36
CA SER A 554 35.30 1.52 38.74
C SER A 554 35.26 0.04 39.06
N ASP A 555 35.43 -0.33 40.35
CA ASP A 555 35.46 -1.73 40.79
C ASP A 555 34.27 -2.58 40.28
N SER A 556 33.07 -2.02 40.24
CA SER A 556 31.88 -2.74 39.74
C SER A 556 31.88 -2.91 38.19
N ALA A 557 32.35 -1.91 37.46
CA ALA A 557 32.43 -1.99 36.01
C ALA A 557 33.59 -2.90 35.57
N ALA A 558 34.69 -2.89 36.34
CA ALA A 558 35.82 -3.80 36.11
C ALA A 558 35.41 -5.26 36.31
N ALA A 559 34.67 -5.57 37.40
CA ALA A 559 34.22 -6.93 37.69
C ALA A 559 33.26 -7.48 36.64
N GLU A 560 32.30 -6.65 36.15
CA GLU A 560 31.35 -7.04 35.08
C GLU A 560 32.10 -7.29 33.75
N MET A 561 33.03 -6.42 33.40
CA MET A 561 33.82 -6.54 32.18
C MET A 561 34.81 -7.73 32.26
N GLU A 562 35.35 -8.04 33.44
CA GLU A 562 36.20 -9.21 33.69
C GLU A 562 35.44 -10.51 33.52
N GLU A 563 34.20 -10.61 34.04
CA GLU A 563 33.34 -11.77 33.84
C GLU A 563 33.03 -11.98 32.34
N ALA A 564 32.68 -10.90 31.63
CA ALA A 564 32.44 -10.95 30.19
C ALA A 564 33.67 -11.35 29.38
N LEU A 565 34.87 -10.86 29.78
CA LEU A 565 36.13 -11.25 29.15
C LEU A 565 36.42 -12.73 29.41
N ALA A 566 36.26 -13.21 30.64
CA ALA A 566 36.49 -14.62 31.01
C ALA A 566 35.58 -15.55 30.20
N GLU A 567 34.33 -15.14 29.98
CA GLU A 567 33.40 -15.90 29.15
C GLU A 567 33.84 -15.93 27.69
N CYS A 568 34.16 -14.77 27.09
CA CYS A 568 34.65 -14.67 25.71
C CYS A 568 35.95 -15.47 25.51
N TYR A 569 36.86 -15.39 26.46
CA TYR A 569 38.11 -16.15 26.43
C TYR A 569 37.85 -17.67 26.48
N SER A 570 36.95 -18.14 27.37
CA SER A 570 36.63 -19.57 27.51
C SER A 570 36.02 -20.18 26.25
N TYR A 571 35.38 -19.37 25.40
CA TYR A 571 34.77 -19.74 24.14
C TYR A 571 35.55 -19.23 22.93
N SER A 572 36.85 -19.03 23.09
CA SER A 572 37.79 -18.68 22.00
C SER A 572 38.86 -19.74 21.84
N PHE A 573 39.56 -19.74 20.71
CA PHE A 573 40.71 -20.60 20.51
C PHE A 573 41.92 -20.13 21.34
N ALA A 574 41.91 -18.93 21.84
CA ALA A 574 42.95 -18.43 22.77
C ALA A 574 43.06 -19.26 24.05
N SER A 575 41.95 -19.89 24.48
CA SER A 575 41.91 -20.77 25.65
C SER A 575 42.17 -22.25 25.36
N VAL A 576 42.41 -22.63 24.10
CA VAL A 576 42.62 -24.02 23.68
C VAL A 576 44.10 -24.32 23.54
N CYS A 577 44.53 -25.48 24.06
CA CYS A 577 45.89 -26.00 23.87
C CYS A 577 45.88 -27.08 22.77
N PHE A 578 46.70 -26.93 21.75
CA PHE A 578 46.83 -27.96 20.71
C PHE A 578 47.89 -28.97 21.15
N VAL A 579 47.55 -30.26 21.13
CA VAL A 579 48.38 -31.35 21.61
C VAL A 579 48.49 -32.46 20.55
N SER A 580 49.51 -33.32 20.74
CA SER A 580 49.68 -34.46 19.84
C SER A 580 48.59 -35.54 20.02
N GLU A 581 48.38 -36.35 19.04
CA GLU A 581 47.46 -37.48 19.11
C GLU A 581 47.79 -38.46 20.27
N SER A 582 49.06 -38.70 20.52
CA SER A 582 49.56 -39.52 21.61
C SER A 582 49.31 -38.93 23.00
N PHE A 583 49.15 -37.60 23.12
CA PHE A 583 48.80 -36.97 24.39
C PHE A 583 47.45 -37.48 24.92
N TYR A 584 46.46 -37.62 24.07
CA TYR A 584 45.16 -38.14 24.44
C TYR A 584 45.22 -39.57 24.95
N GLU A 585 46.04 -40.43 24.31
CA GLU A 585 46.17 -41.84 24.68
C GLU A 585 46.90 -42.00 26.03
N HIS A 586 47.85 -41.11 26.31
CA HIS A 586 48.64 -41.14 27.56
C HIS A 586 47.82 -40.62 28.75
N ASN A 587 47.02 -39.59 28.56
CA ASN A 587 46.25 -38.94 29.61
C ASN A 587 44.87 -39.56 29.78
N ARG A 588 44.77 -40.84 30.16
CA ARG A 588 43.52 -41.60 30.38
C ARG A 588 42.59 -41.04 31.42
N TYR A 589 42.90 -39.88 32.05
CA TYR A 589 42.07 -39.16 33.02
C TYR A 589 40.77 -38.62 32.41
N PHE A 590 40.66 -38.55 31.10
CA PHE A 590 39.46 -38.18 30.35
C PHE A 590 38.27 -39.14 30.58
N ASP A 591 38.49 -40.32 31.16
CA ASP A 591 37.51 -41.37 31.42
C ASP A 591 36.82 -41.30 32.80
N ALA A 592 37.35 -40.47 33.75
CA ALA A 592 36.89 -40.45 35.14
C ALA A 592 35.48 -39.84 35.37
N SER A 593 34.95 -39.06 34.43
CA SER A 593 33.63 -38.47 34.48
C SER A 593 32.47 -39.52 34.28
N ARG A 594 32.82 -40.74 33.92
CA ARG A 594 31.90 -41.81 33.58
C ARG A 594 30.95 -42.22 34.75
N ARG A 595 31.37 -42.11 36.00
CA ARG A 595 30.56 -42.55 37.16
C ARG A 595 29.49 -41.53 37.56
N GLU A 596 29.82 -40.25 37.53
CA GLU A 596 28.92 -39.18 37.92
C GLU A 596 27.80 -39.01 36.87
N TYR A 597 28.14 -39.15 35.65
CA TYR A 597 27.24 -39.16 34.50
C TYR A 597 26.20 -40.29 34.53
N ASN A 598 26.62 -41.51 34.80
CA ASN A 598 25.68 -42.65 34.81
C ASN A 598 24.62 -42.49 35.90
N SER A 599 24.90 -41.78 37.01
CA SER A 599 23.91 -41.49 38.04
C SER A 599 22.95 -40.39 37.61
N LEU A 600 23.46 -39.33 36.97
CA LEU A 600 22.65 -38.23 36.46
C LEU A 600 21.77 -38.67 35.28
N LEU A 601 22.31 -39.43 34.35
CA LEU A 601 21.58 -40.00 33.22
C LEU A 601 20.46 -40.91 33.67
N ARG A 602 20.71 -41.78 34.66
CA ARG A 602 19.67 -42.65 35.26
C ARG A 602 18.57 -41.85 35.90
N LEU A 603 18.90 -40.74 36.58
CA LEU A 603 17.92 -39.84 37.18
C LEU A 603 17.06 -39.21 36.10
N VAL A 604 17.67 -38.64 35.05
CA VAL A 604 16.97 -38.03 33.94
C VAL A 604 16.07 -39.02 33.21
N GLN A 605 16.54 -40.22 32.89
CA GLN A 605 15.77 -41.28 32.29
C GLN A 605 14.60 -41.73 33.16
N GLN A 606 14.77 -41.76 34.47
CA GLN A 606 13.69 -42.07 35.42
C GLN A 606 12.60 -41.00 35.37
N TYR A 607 12.96 -39.72 35.30
CA TYR A 607 11.99 -38.60 35.19
C TYR A 607 11.31 -38.58 33.82
N ASN A 608 12.03 -38.84 32.75
CA ASN A 608 11.47 -38.82 31.39
C ASN A 608 10.68 -40.09 31.05
N GLY A 609 10.73 -41.12 31.91
CA GLY A 609 10.11 -42.43 31.62
C GLY A 609 10.75 -43.17 30.45
N THR A 610 11.97 -42.80 30.06
CA THR A 610 12.71 -43.41 28.95
C THR A 610 13.48 -44.66 29.42
N THR A 611 13.76 -45.57 28.49
CA THR A 611 14.60 -46.75 28.80
C THR A 611 16.07 -46.37 28.87
N ALA A 612 16.79 -46.90 29.85
CA ALA A 612 18.20 -46.58 30.03
C ALA A 612 19.01 -46.82 28.75
N TYR A 613 19.53 -45.72 28.16
CA TYR A 613 20.55 -45.80 27.14
C TYR A 613 21.80 -46.44 27.77
N ARG A 614 22.16 -47.62 27.32
CA ARG A 614 23.35 -48.30 27.77
C ARG A 614 24.48 -47.90 26.83
N GLU A 615 25.37 -47.08 27.33
CA GLU A 615 26.55 -46.71 26.60
C GLU A 615 27.43 -47.97 26.40
N GLU A 616 27.63 -48.38 25.11
CA GLU A 616 28.63 -49.36 24.80
C GLU A 616 30.01 -48.73 25.07
N SER A 617 30.89 -49.46 25.75
CA SER A 617 32.25 -49.04 26.01
C SER A 617 33.02 -49.02 24.67
N SER A 618 32.98 -47.95 23.97
CA SER A 618 33.76 -47.76 22.75
C SER A 618 35.14 -47.17 23.11
N SER A 619 36.18 -47.62 22.44
CA SER A 619 37.51 -47.00 22.48
C SER A 619 37.58 -45.72 21.61
N GLU A 620 36.44 -45.28 21.17
CA GLU A 620 36.28 -44.14 20.25
C GLU A 620 36.52 -42.82 21.00
N ARG A 621 37.19 -41.85 20.34
CA ARG A 621 37.42 -40.53 20.85
C ARG A 621 36.11 -39.76 21.01
N ARG A 622 35.98 -38.98 22.06
CA ARG A 622 34.78 -38.18 22.35
C ARG A 622 35.18 -36.75 22.68
N TYR A 623 34.39 -35.83 22.15
CA TYR A 623 34.62 -34.39 22.23
C TYR A 623 33.49 -33.68 22.94
N GLN A 624 33.72 -32.81 23.92
CA GLN A 624 32.72 -32.06 24.63
C GLN A 624 32.19 -30.87 23.85
N ARG A 625 33.07 -30.28 23.04
CA ARG A 625 32.73 -29.09 22.25
C ARG A 625 33.16 -29.29 20.80
N LEU A 626 32.40 -28.72 19.91
CA LEU A 626 32.80 -28.48 18.54
C LEU A 626 32.95 -26.97 18.39
N MET A 627 34.11 -26.50 17.97
CA MET A 627 34.42 -25.10 17.81
C MET A 627 34.79 -24.76 16.38
N ALA A 628 34.38 -23.61 15.88
CA ALA A 628 34.86 -23.09 14.59
C ALA A 628 35.23 -21.62 14.73
N PRO A 629 36.34 -21.17 14.13
CA PRO A 629 36.63 -19.74 14.13
C PRO A 629 35.57 -18.98 13.38
N LEU A 630 35.14 -17.84 13.91
CA LEU A 630 34.13 -17.01 13.26
C LEU A 630 34.68 -16.30 12.02
N GLY A 631 35.98 -15.97 12.01
CA GLY A 631 36.71 -15.45 10.86
C GLY A 631 36.06 -14.22 10.20
N GLU A 632 36.27 -14.06 8.88
CA GLU A 632 35.72 -12.95 8.11
C GLU A 632 34.20 -13.12 7.83
N ASP A 633 33.71 -14.35 7.69
CA ASP A 633 32.28 -14.63 7.43
C ASP A 633 31.56 -15.08 8.70
N ARG A 634 31.58 -14.21 9.72
CA ARG A 634 30.88 -14.45 11.00
C ARG A 634 29.42 -14.84 10.82
N THR A 635 28.75 -14.26 9.82
CA THR A 635 27.31 -14.49 9.58
C THR A 635 27.05 -15.92 9.15
N ALA A 636 27.78 -16.44 8.16
CA ALA A 636 27.56 -17.78 7.66
C ALA A 636 27.85 -18.86 8.71
N VAL A 637 28.96 -18.68 9.47
CA VAL A 637 29.31 -19.61 10.56
C VAL A 637 28.25 -19.56 11.68
N SER A 638 27.78 -18.37 12.04
CA SER A 638 26.73 -18.22 13.05
C SER A 638 25.40 -18.84 12.59
N GLU A 639 24.98 -18.64 11.35
CA GLU A 639 23.75 -19.26 10.80
C GLU A 639 23.85 -20.79 10.81
N ALA A 640 24.98 -21.35 10.44
CA ALA A 640 25.23 -22.78 10.50
C ALA A 640 25.19 -23.33 11.92
N LEU A 641 25.76 -22.60 12.90
CA LEU A 641 25.72 -22.97 14.30
C LEU A 641 24.28 -22.93 14.85
N PHE A 642 23.55 -21.84 14.60
CA PHE A 642 22.19 -21.65 15.11
C PHE A 642 21.15 -22.54 14.45
N ALA A 643 21.48 -23.23 13.35
CA ALA A 643 20.66 -24.31 12.82
C ALA A 643 20.50 -25.50 13.80
N TYR A 644 21.39 -25.61 14.79
CA TYR A 644 21.32 -26.61 15.87
C TYR A 644 20.66 -26.07 17.14
N TYR A 645 20.37 -24.78 17.25
CA TYR A 645 19.73 -24.18 18.42
C TYR A 645 18.35 -24.76 18.68
N GLY A 646 18.14 -25.29 19.87
CA GLY A 646 16.87 -25.91 20.25
C GLY A 646 16.60 -27.28 19.63
N ARG A 647 17.53 -27.84 18.84
CA ARG A 647 17.40 -29.19 18.27
C ARG A 647 17.63 -30.24 19.36
N GLU A 648 16.73 -31.20 19.43
CA GLU A 648 16.74 -32.26 20.44
C GLU A 648 16.88 -33.65 19.80
N ASP A 649 17.63 -34.53 20.47
CA ASP A 649 17.66 -35.97 20.21
C ASP A 649 16.80 -36.66 21.32
N ALA A 650 15.51 -36.76 21.02
CA ALA A 650 14.55 -37.38 21.98
C ALA A 650 14.84 -38.85 22.26
N ALA A 651 15.58 -39.56 21.40
CA ALA A 651 15.94 -40.95 21.63
C ALA A 651 17.03 -41.11 22.73
N ARG A 652 17.80 -40.03 22.94
CA ARG A 652 18.91 -39.99 23.88
C ARG A 652 18.73 -39.02 25.04
N ASP A 653 17.60 -38.33 25.10
CA ASP A 653 17.31 -37.24 26.05
C ASP A 653 18.41 -36.14 26.01
N LEU A 654 18.88 -35.80 24.81
CA LEU A 654 19.93 -34.83 24.60
C LEU A 654 19.41 -33.62 23.80
N ALA A 655 19.91 -32.44 24.12
CA ALA A 655 19.71 -31.23 23.32
C ALA A 655 21.04 -30.65 22.87
N TYR A 656 21.10 -30.15 21.64
CA TYR A 656 22.20 -29.29 21.25
C TYR A 656 22.09 -27.95 21.99
N SER A 657 23.19 -27.43 22.45
CA SER A 657 23.25 -26.22 23.27
C SER A 657 24.40 -25.35 22.81
N LEU A 658 24.17 -24.09 22.86
CA LEU A 658 25.17 -23.05 22.64
C LEU A 658 25.48 -22.41 24.02
N PRO A 659 26.75 -22.21 24.35
CA PRO A 659 27.10 -21.85 25.73
C PRO A 659 27.11 -20.33 26.03
N TYR A 660 26.66 -19.48 25.11
CA TYR A 660 26.78 -18.03 25.25
C TYR A 660 25.78 -17.45 26.25
N GLY A 661 26.24 -16.55 27.12
CA GLY A 661 25.47 -15.97 28.22
C GLY A 661 24.25 -15.19 27.75
N TYR A 662 24.36 -14.45 26.64
CA TYR A 662 23.27 -13.67 26.08
C TYR A 662 22.06 -14.53 25.62
N LEU A 663 22.22 -15.84 25.45
CA LEU A 663 21.11 -16.73 25.09
C LEU A 663 20.07 -16.87 26.19
N SER A 664 20.48 -16.70 27.46
CA SER A 664 19.54 -16.67 28.57
C SER A 664 18.59 -15.47 28.50
N GLU A 665 19.03 -14.35 27.93
CA GLU A 665 18.21 -13.17 27.68
C GLU A 665 17.23 -13.42 26.52
N ILE A 666 17.64 -14.17 25.50
CA ILE A 666 16.76 -14.57 24.39
C ILE A 666 15.65 -15.51 24.86
N ASP A 667 16.02 -16.48 25.73
CA ASP A 667 15.04 -17.42 26.30
C ASP A 667 14.02 -16.68 27.21
N ALA A 668 14.50 -15.75 28.08
CA ALA A 668 13.63 -14.87 28.86
C ALA A 668 12.78 -13.93 28.00
N GLY A 669 13.36 -13.41 26.92
CA GLY A 669 12.68 -12.59 25.92
C GLY A 669 11.55 -13.35 25.21
N GLN A 670 11.71 -14.65 25.00
CA GLN A 670 10.66 -15.49 24.43
C GLN A 670 9.44 -15.62 25.36
N GLU A 671 9.64 -15.80 26.65
CA GLU A 671 8.56 -15.86 27.64
C GLU A 671 7.79 -14.52 27.71
N LEU A 672 8.52 -13.41 27.70
CA LEU A 672 7.95 -12.07 27.63
C LEU A 672 7.18 -11.85 26.32
N TYR A 673 7.72 -12.34 25.20
CA TYR A 673 7.08 -12.28 23.90
C TYR A 673 5.73 -12.99 23.89
N GLU A 674 5.65 -14.23 24.41
CA GLU A 674 4.40 -15.00 24.47
C GLU A 674 3.32 -14.29 25.29
N THR A 675 3.72 -13.53 26.32
CA THR A 675 2.81 -12.77 27.18
C THR A 675 2.35 -11.46 26.55
N ILE A 676 3.25 -10.70 25.93
CA ILE A 676 2.99 -9.34 25.41
C ILE A 676 2.42 -9.37 24.00
N PHE A 677 2.81 -10.34 23.19
CA PHE A 677 2.42 -10.45 21.78
C PHE A 677 0.91 -10.36 21.55
N PRO A 678 0.02 -11.08 22.28
CA PRO A 678 -1.42 -10.97 22.05
C PRO A 678 -1.96 -9.57 22.34
N ILE A 679 -1.40 -8.88 23.35
CA ILE A 679 -1.84 -7.53 23.77
C ILE A 679 -1.46 -6.50 22.70
N VAL A 680 -0.21 -6.52 22.27
CA VAL A 680 0.31 -5.60 21.24
C VAL A 680 -0.36 -5.90 19.90
N GLY A 681 -0.62 -7.17 19.59
CA GLY A 681 -1.35 -7.61 18.41
C GLY A 681 -2.78 -7.07 18.36
N ALA A 682 -3.49 -7.14 19.47
CA ALA A 682 -4.83 -6.56 19.56
C ALA A 682 -4.80 -5.03 19.36
N ALA A 683 -3.85 -4.32 19.98
CA ALA A 683 -3.68 -2.88 19.82
C ALA A 683 -3.32 -2.51 18.37
N ALA A 684 -2.43 -3.24 17.73
CA ALA A 684 -2.07 -3.05 16.32
C ALA A 684 -3.27 -3.29 15.40
N GLY A 685 -4.10 -4.31 15.68
CA GLY A 685 -5.35 -4.57 14.97
C GLY A 685 -6.34 -3.40 15.07
N VAL A 686 -6.52 -2.83 16.23
CA VAL A 686 -7.38 -1.64 16.45
C VAL A 686 -6.85 -0.45 15.65
N LEU A 687 -5.54 -0.21 15.64
CA LEU A 687 -4.92 0.86 14.87
C LEU A 687 -5.07 0.66 13.35
N ALA A 688 -4.98 -0.59 12.87
CA ALA A 688 -5.22 -0.90 11.46
C ALA A 688 -6.67 -0.58 11.04
N VAL A 689 -7.65 -0.93 11.87
CA VAL A 689 -9.06 -0.56 11.66
C VAL A 689 -9.22 0.96 11.68
N PHE A 690 -8.58 1.66 12.60
CA PHE A 690 -8.62 3.12 12.68
C PHE A 690 -8.01 3.77 11.42
N ALA A 691 -6.88 3.27 10.92
CA ALA A 691 -6.29 3.73 9.66
C ALA A 691 -7.25 3.52 8.47
N ALA A 692 -7.94 2.37 8.40
CA ALA A 692 -8.94 2.10 7.39
C ALA A 692 -10.11 3.10 7.45
N LEU A 693 -10.60 3.43 8.65
CA LEU A 693 -11.66 4.42 8.85
C LEU A 693 -11.24 5.83 8.45
N LEU A 694 -9.99 6.22 8.73
CA LEU A 694 -9.44 7.49 8.29
C LEU A 694 -9.38 7.60 6.77
N LEU A 695 -8.87 6.57 6.09
CA LEU A 695 -8.82 6.52 4.63
C LEU A 695 -10.22 6.49 4.03
N PHE A 696 -11.15 5.73 4.61
CA PHE A 696 -12.58 5.73 4.21
C PHE A 696 -13.19 7.12 4.32
N SER A 697 -12.98 7.81 5.45
CA SER A 697 -13.46 9.18 5.65
C SER A 697 -12.87 10.16 4.65
N PHE A 698 -11.58 10.01 4.31
CA PHE A 698 -10.91 10.83 3.30
C PHE A 698 -11.51 10.62 1.92
N ILE A 699 -11.62 9.36 1.46
CA ILE A 699 -12.21 9.00 0.15
C ILE A 699 -13.67 9.44 0.04
N SER A 700 -14.47 9.21 1.09
CA SER A 700 -15.89 9.66 1.13
C SER A 700 -16.02 11.17 0.95
N ALA A 701 -15.12 11.94 1.57
CA ALA A 701 -15.13 13.39 1.42
C ALA A 701 -14.64 13.86 0.06
N SER A 702 -13.68 13.15 -0.55
CA SER A 702 -13.23 13.41 -1.92
C SER A 702 -14.36 13.14 -2.92
N ILE A 703 -15.09 12.03 -2.77
CA ILE A 703 -16.27 11.71 -3.59
C ILE A 703 -17.30 12.84 -3.48
N ASN A 704 -17.61 13.27 -2.26
CA ASN A 704 -18.59 14.35 -2.06
C ASN A 704 -18.14 15.67 -2.70
N ALA A 705 -16.86 16.00 -2.68
CA ALA A 705 -16.32 17.19 -3.34
C ALA A 705 -16.41 17.12 -4.87
N LYS A 706 -16.34 15.92 -5.45
CA LYS A 706 -16.33 15.68 -6.90
C LYS A 706 -17.67 15.20 -7.46
N LYS A 707 -18.77 15.28 -6.69
CA LYS A 707 -20.08 14.82 -7.10
C LYS A 707 -20.50 15.34 -8.47
N LYS A 708 -20.33 16.62 -8.71
CA LYS A 708 -20.70 17.29 -9.96
C LYS A 708 -19.87 16.74 -11.14
N ASP A 709 -18.56 16.61 -10.98
CA ASP A 709 -17.68 16.08 -12.02
C ASP A 709 -18.04 14.64 -12.41
N ILE A 710 -18.39 13.81 -11.40
CA ILE A 710 -18.89 12.44 -11.62
C ILE A 710 -20.19 12.45 -12.42
N GLY A 711 -21.13 13.34 -12.05
CA GLY A 711 -22.39 13.51 -12.78
C GLY A 711 -22.14 13.88 -14.23
N ILE A 712 -21.22 14.82 -14.48
CA ILE A 712 -20.84 15.25 -15.83
C ILE A 712 -20.24 14.09 -16.63
N LEU A 713 -19.27 13.35 -16.06
CA LEU A 713 -18.67 12.17 -16.70
C LEU A 713 -19.74 11.15 -17.12
N ARG A 714 -20.66 10.82 -16.20
CA ARG A 714 -21.72 9.85 -16.47
C ARG A 714 -22.74 10.35 -17.48
N ALA A 715 -23.03 11.65 -17.50
CA ALA A 715 -23.90 12.26 -18.49
C ALA A 715 -23.31 12.24 -19.90
N VAL A 716 -22.00 12.35 -20.02
CA VAL A 716 -21.30 12.22 -21.31
C VAL A 716 -21.22 10.76 -21.77
N GLY A 717 -21.46 9.79 -20.89
CA GLY A 717 -21.51 8.37 -21.20
C GLY A 717 -20.45 7.50 -20.50
N ALA A 718 -19.72 8.00 -19.49
CA ALA A 718 -18.84 7.19 -18.67
C ALA A 718 -19.63 6.23 -17.78
N ARG A 719 -19.13 5.00 -17.58
CA ARG A 719 -19.74 4.00 -16.71
C ARG A 719 -19.43 4.25 -15.25
N GLY A 720 -20.26 3.69 -14.35
CA GLY A 720 -19.99 3.70 -12.92
C GLY A 720 -18.60 3.15 -12.55
N ILE A 721 -18.14 2.10 -13.25
CA ILE A 721 -16.81 1.52 -13.05
C ILE A 721 -15.66 2.46 -13.47
N ASP A 722 -15.90 3.41 -14.35
CA ASP A 722 -14.90 4.40 -14.76
C ASP A 722 -14.66 5.43 -13.65
N VAL A 723 -15.69 5.75 -12.88
CA VAL A 723 -15.59 6.55 -11.65
C VAL A 723 -14.73 5.85 -10.61
N PHE A 724 -14.82 4.51 -10.49
CA PHE A 724 -13.96 3.71 -9.64
C PHE A 724 -12.47 3.96 -9.91
N LYS A 725 -12.07 3.98 -11.19
CA LYS A 725 -10.66 4.18 -11.57
C LYS A 725 -10.08 5.48 -11.00
N ILE A 726 -10.87 6.56 -10.95
CA ILE A 726 -10.42 7.85 -10.42
C ILE A 726 -10.10 7.76 -8.93
N PHE A 727 -11.00 7.14 -8.14
CA PHE A 727 -10.85 7.04 -6.68
C PHE A 727 -9.87 5.95 -6.26
N ILE A 728 -9.71 4.87 -7.06
CA ILE A 728 -8.64 3.90 -6.85
C ILE A 728 -7.28 4.60 -6.94
N VAL A 729 -7.05 5.39 -8.00
CA VAL A 729 -5.79 6.14 -8.15
C VAL A 729 -5.56 7.08 -6.95
N GLU A 730 -6.59 7.79 -6.51
CA GLU A 730 -6.51 8.70 -5.36
C GLU A 730 -6.21 7.92 -4.07
N GLY A 731 -6.94 6.82 -3.81
CA GLY A 731 -6.76 5.97 -2.64
C GLY A 731 -5.39 5.32 -2.59
N VAL A 732 -4.94 4.75 -3.72
CA VAL A 732 -3.61 4.14 -3.84
C VAL A 732 -2.50 5.16 -3.60
N ALA A 733 -2.63 6.38 -4.16
CA ALA A 733 -1.63 7.42 -3.98
C ALA A 733 -1.49 7.84 -2.50
N VAL A 734 -2.61 8.02 -1.79
CA VAL A 734 -2.59 8.35 -0.35
C VAL A 734 -2.03 7.20 0.47
N THR A 735 -2.48 5.97 0.20
CA THR A 735 -2.00 4.77 0.91
C THR A 735 -0.51 4.54 0.71
N LEU A 736 -0.01 4.72 -0.52
CA LEU A 736 1.42 4.59 -0.82
C LEU A 736 2.25 5.63 -0.04
N LEU A 737 1.76 6.86 0.04
CA LEU A 737 2.42 7.91 0.83
C LEU A 737 2.43 7.55 2.32
N CYS A 738 1.31 7.06 2.87
CA CYS A 738 1.23 6.59 4.26
C CYS A 738 2.16 5.40 4.51
N LEU A 739 2.23 4.46 3.56
CA LEU A 739 3.07 3.27 3.65
C LEU A 739 4.56 3.64 3.67
N VAL A 740 5.00 4.52 2.77
CA VAL A 740 6.41 4.98 2.73
C VAL A 740 6.81 5.66 4.04
N LEU A 741 5.95 6.57 4.54
CA LEU A 741 6.18 7.22 5.83
C LEU A 741 6.12 6.24 7.00
N GLY A 742 5.20 5.27 6.96
CA GLY A 742 5.07 4.22 7.95
C GLY A 742 6.30 3.31 8.01
N ILE A 743 6.80 2.84 6.87
CA ILE A 743 8.03 2.03 6.78
C ILE A 743 9.24 2.82 7.29
N ALA A 744 9.45 4.04 6.80
CA ALA A 744 10.56 4.88 7.26
C ALA A 744 10.50 5.14 8.77
N GLY A 745 9.30 5.41 9.28
CA GLY A 745 9.06 5.59 10.72
C GLY A 745 9.30 4.31 11.51
N SER A 746 8.89 3.13 11.00
CA SER A 746 9.12 1.84 11.67
C SER A 746 10.60 1.49 11.76
N VAL A 747 11.36 1.69 10.66
CA VAL A 747 12.81 1.47 10.65
C VAL A 747 13.50 2.39 11.66
N ALA A 748 13.16 3.68 11.66
CA ALA A 748 13.71 4.63 12.61
C ALA A 748 13.33 4.30 14.06
N ALA A 749 12.07 3.93 14.32
CA ALA A 749 11.62 3.55 15.65
C ALA A 749 12.33 2.29 16.16
N CYS A 750 12.49 1.26 15.32
CA CYS A 750 13.24 0.05 15.68
C CYS A 750 14.70 0.39 16.01
N ALA A 751 15.36 1.17 15.16
CA ALA A 751 16.76 1.55 15.39
C ALA A 751 16.94 2.38 16.67
N ILE A 752 16.06 3.34 16.93
CA ILE A 752 16.11 4.16 18.16
C ILE A 752 15.85 3.29 19.39
N THR A 753 14.85 2.39 19.32
CA THR A 753 14.51 1.52 20.45
C THR A 753 15.65 0.56 20.77
N ASN A 754 16.25 -0.08 19.75
CA ASN A 754 17.40 -0.94 19.94
C ASN A 754 18.58 -0.17 20.56
N ALA A 755 18.92 1.00 20.01
CA ALA A 755 20.01 1.82 20.57
C ALA A 755 19.76 2.22 22.03
N LEU A 756 18.52 2.54 22.41
CA LEU A 756 18.18 2.84 23.81
C LEU A 756 18.28 1.61 24.70
N LEU A 757 17.77 0.46 24.27
CA LEU A 757 17.83 -0.77 25.05
C LEU A 757 19.28 -1.26 25.27
N ILE A 758 20.12 -1.10 24.26
CA ILE A 758 21.56 -1.43 24.36
C ILE A 758 22.29 -0.42 25.28
N SER A 759 22.02 0.88 25.12
CA SER A 759 22.67 1.91 25.94
C SER A 759 22.31 1.87 27.43
N GLU A 760 21.09 1.38 27.74
CA GLU A 760 20.64 1.19 29.13
C GLU A 760 21.04 -0.20 29.70
N GLY A 761 21.78 -1.01 28.95
CA GLY A 761 22.19 -2.36 29.37
C GLY A 761 21.06 -3.38 29.51
N VAL A 762 19.90 -3.10 28.89
CA VAL A 762 18.74 -4.01 28.95
C VAL A 762 18.91 -5.20 28.02
N LEU A 763 19.53 -4.99 26.85
CA LEU A 763 19.82 -6.02 25.83
C LEU A 763 21.23 -5.85 25.30
N ALA A 764 21.90 -6.96 25.01
CA ALA A 764 23.22 -6.99 24.38
C ALA A 764 23.17 -6.98 22.84
N TYR A 765 21.96 -7.00 22.23
CA TYR A 765 21.79 -7.17 20.79
C TYR A 765 20.53 -6.45 20.27
N ASP A 766 20.46 -6.26 18.94
CA ASP A 766 19.30 -5.68 18.28
C ASP A 766 18.08 -6.61 18.31
N PHE A 767 17.03 -6.24 19.08
CA PHE A 767 15.81 -7.02 19.23
C PHE A 767 14.77 -6.75 18.12
N PHE A 768 14.54 -5.48 17.76
CA PHE A 768 13.58 -5.08 16.75
C PHE A 768 14.21 -5.06 15.35
N LEU A 769 14.07 -6.14 14.61
CA LEU A 769 14.65 -6.28 13.26
C LEU A 769 13.60 -6.05 12.19
N PHE A 770 13.61 -4.87 11.56
CA PHE A 770 12.73 -4.54 10.46
C PHE A 770 13.35 -4.92 9.11
N GLY A 771 12.94 -6.06 8.56
CA GLY A 771 13.42 -6.58 7.28
C GLY A 771 12.40 -6.48 6.15
N TRP A 772 12.75 -7.03 4.99
CA TRP A 772 11.87 -7.07 3.80
C TRP A 772 10.55 -7.82 4.04
N ARG A 773 10.52 -8.83 4.92
CA ARG A 773 9.31 -9.57 5.33
C ARG A 773 8.30 -8.64 6.01
N ASN A 774 8.77 -7.79 6.91
CA ASN A 774 7.96 -6.79 7.61
C ASN A 774 7.39 -5.76 6.62
N ALA A 775 8.19 -5.30 5.67
CA ALA A 775 7.74 -4.41 4.61
C ALA A 775 6.65 -5.05 3.73
N LEU A 776 6.75 -6.35 3.41
CA LEU A 776 5.71 -7.08 2.69
C LEU A 776 4.41 -7.24 3.51
N ILE A 777 4.50 -7.51 4.80
CA ILE A 777 3.33 -7.58 5.70
C ILE A 777 2.62 -6.22 5.72
N LEU A 778 3.37 -5.12 5.90
CA LEU A 778 2.82 -3.78 5.86
C LEU A 778 2.16 -3.47 4.52
N PHE A 779 2.81 -3.82 3.40
CA PHE A 779 2.25 -3.65 2.06
C PHE A 779 0.93 -4.40 1.89
N GLY A 780 0.86 -5.65 2.36
CA GLY A 780 -0.35 -6.45 2.33
C GLY A 780 -1.51 -5.80 3.08
N ILE A 781 -1.26 -5.32 4.30
CA ILE A 781 -2.25 -4.62 5.13
C ILE A 781 -2.67 -3.30 4.49
N ALA A 782 -1.71 -2.51 4.00
CA ALA A 782 -1.98 -1.26 3.31
C ALA A 782 -2.85 -1.49 2.06
N ALA A 783 -2.59 -2.55 1.28
CA ALA A 783 -3.37 -2.92 0.11
C ALA A 783 -4.81 -3.29 0.49
N VAL A 784 -5.00 -4.15 1.49
CA VAL A 784 -6.33 -4.53 1.99
C VAL A 784 -7.09 -3.31 2.51
N THR A 785 -6.44 -2.50 3.33
CA THR A 785 -7.01 -1.28 3.91
C THR A 785 -7.44 -0.30 2.80
N SER A 786 -6.60 -0.08 1.79
CA SER A 786 -6.88 0.79 0.64
C SER A 786 -8.08 0.30 -0.16
N VAL A 787 -8.13 -1.00 -0.45
CA VAL A 787 -9.23 -1.63 -1.20
C VAL A 787 -10.54 -1.47 -0.44
N VAL A 788 -10.59 -1.82 0.83
CA VAL A 788 -11.80 -1.71 1.68
C VAL A 788 -12.26 -0.26 1.79
N ALA A 789 -11.33 0.66 2.09
CA ALA A 789 -11.62 2.08 2.24
C ALA A 789 -12.14 2.74 0.94
N THR A 790 -11.75 2.22 -0.23
CA THR A 790 -12.16 2.77 -1.53
C THR A 790 -13.43 2.10 -2.07
N LEU A 791 -13.51 0.76 -2.01
CA LEU A 791 -14.62 -0.01 -2.60
C LEU A 791 -15.97 0.37 -2.01
N ILE A 792 -16.08 0.48 -0.69
CA ILE A 792 -17.36 0.71 0.00
C ILE A 792 -17.97 2.06 -0.41
N PRO A 793 -17.31 3.24 -0.24
CA PRO A 793 -17.94 4.51 -0.57
C PRO A 793 -18.17 4.67 -2.06
N VAL A 794 -17.29 4.17 -2.92
CA VAL A 794 -17.44 4.30 -4.37
C VAL A 794 -18.58 3.41 -4.89
N SER A 795 -18.76 2.18 -4.36
CA SER A 795 -19.84 1.29 -4.75
C SER A 795 -21.23 1.88 -4.43
N VAL A 796 -21.36 2.51 -3.27
CA VAL A 796 -22.61 3.20 -2.86
C VAL A 796 -22.89 4.36 -3.80
N PHE A 797 -21.87 5.12 -4.16
CA PHE A 797 -22.02 6.33 -4.96
C PHE A 797 -22.24 6.04 -6.47
N SER A 798 -21.59 5.01 -7.00
CA SER A 798 -21.71 4.62 -8.41
C SER A 798 -23.10 4.14 -8.79
N ARG A 799 -23.92 3.74 -7.82
CA ARG A 799 -25.33 3.32 -8.04
C ARG A 799 -26.30 4.49 -8.18
N LYS A 800 -25.90 5.74 -7.82
CA LYS A 800 -26.76 6.91 -7.95
C LYS A 800 -26.94 7.29 -9.42
N LYS A 801 -28.12 7.83 -9.74
CA LYS A 801 -28.44 8.27 -11.12
C LYS A 801 -27.65 9.54 -11.46
N PRO A 802 -27.25 9.75 -12.73
CA PRO A 802 -26.52 10.95 -13.16
C PRO A 802 -27.23 12.26 -12.80
N VAL A 803 -28.55 12.33 -12.98
CA VAL A 803 -29.38 13.50 -12.65
C VAL A 803 -29.27 13.90 -11.18
N GLU A 804 -29.29 12.90 -10.25
CA GLU A 804 -29.19 13.17 -8.81
C GLU A 804 -27.84 13.77 -8.43
N THR A 805 -26.79 13.39 -9.14
CA THR A 805 -25.41 13.89 -8.87
C THR A 805 -25.18 15.28 -9.45
N ILE A 806 -25.84 15.64 -10.54
CA ILE A 806 -25.72 16.96 -11.16
C ILE A 806 -26.58 17.99 -10.42
N ARG A 807 -27.81 17.64 -9.98
CA ARG A 807 -28.76 18.53 -9.29
C ARG A 807 -28.54 18.66 -7.77
N SER A 808 -27.63 17.87 -7.15
CA SER A 808 -27.41 17.85 -5.70
C SER A 808 -26.63 19.08 -5.21
N ILE A 809 -27.08 20.29 -5.49
CA ILE A 809 -26.60 21.55 -4.90
C ILE A 809 -27.75 22.17 -4.13
#